data_b53f0fc761323ee1e87414ca85defa7d
#
_entry.id   b53f0fc761323ee1e87414ca85defa7d
#
_cell.length_a   1.000
_cell.length_b   1.000
_cell.length_c   1.000
_cell.angle_alpha   90.00
_cell.angle_beta   90.00
_cell.angle_gamma   90.00
#
_symmetry.space_group_name_H-M   'P 1'
#
loop_
_entity.id
_entity.type
_entity.pdbx_description
1 polymer ?
#
loop_
_entity_poly.entity_id
_entity_poly.type
_entity_poly.pdbx_seq_one_letter_code
_entity_poly.pdbx_strand_id
1 'polypeptide(L)'
;MNTPAHRCFRPRRWFHVLLLILAGHLSTRADQIIYNDSLQNGWQNWSWATVNLTNTNPVHSGSDSISVTAAAWSALYVHAAAAFDPSGYTNLIFWIDGGSAGGQLLQVQAIYNGSAVNSGLQLPPLGKSWQQINAPLASLIPAGQTLVDGFWIQDRSGATQPTFFVDDITLQAGPVAAPTTNALVMVEVDAHASRHPISPLIYGVAFATSNDLNSLNFTMNRSGGDSETRYNWQLNAHNLANDWYYESYPETSDTPGGFADDHVANSHAGGAQPLMTIPMIGWMPKLGSDRAILPSYSVAKYGAQTGSDPYFPDAGNGISAATSEAITNNDPNDANFSTNSAYQQNYVQHLIGRWGASTNGGVRYYLMDNEQSLWFSTHRDVHPIGPTMQEILDRILDYATMVKANDPNARVCAPEEWGWSGYFYSGYDQQWSGQHGDYNAADYPDRAAHGGWDYAPWLLQQLYQHDTNSGQRLLDYFTLHCYPQGGESGDDVSVATETLRDVSTRQFWDTNYVDRSWIGEQASNNILMLIPRMKNWVTNYPGTKIGITEYNWGAEAFINGATAQADLLGIFGREGLDLATRWTTPAANTPTYLAMKIYRNYDGERSAFGDISVAAAVPNPDDLSAFASIRTCDSALTVMVINKTLTGYTPLALGVTNFANSGQAQAWQLTASNAIVRLADIPYSGGVVRNLLPAQSITLFVLPTFKYLGLRAGSNASPQQLELWLDGQGGQTYILQSSTNLLTWNAVSTNLFATNSLRLLLPATNNPGMFYRAALLPP
;
A
#
# COMPACT_ATOMS: atom_id res chain seq x y z
N MET A 1 -15.69 27.55 6.80
CA MET A 1 -14.48 26.85 6.37
C MET A 1 -13.95 26.12 7.60
N ASN A 2 -14.45 24.93 7.87
CA ASN A 2 -13.97 24.10 8.97
C ASN A 2 -13.11 22.99 8.37
N THR A 3 -11.79 23.15 8.49
CA THR A 3 -10.88 22.01 8.40
C THR A 3 -11.27 20.99 9.47
N PRO A 4 -11.36 19.70 9.19
CA PRO A 4 -11.59 18.71 10.22
C PRO A 4 -10.44 18.77 11.21
N ALA A 5 -10.73 19.22 12.43
CA ALA A 5 -9.77 19.23 13.52
C ALA A 5 -9.36 17.78 13.85
N HIS A 6 -8.09 17.49 13.71
CA HIS A 6 -7.50 16.25 14.19
C HIS A 6 -7.79 16.13 15.68
N ARG A 7 -8.70 15.24 16.07
CA ARG A 7 -8.94 14.93 17.47
C ARG A 7 -7.89 13.91 17.91
N CYS A 8 -6.94 14.35 18.72
CA CYS A 8 -6.11 13.44 19.51
C CYS A 8 -6.96 12.86 20.65
N PHE A 9 -7.32 11.60 20.57
CA PHE A 9 -8.02 10.91 21.65
C PHE A 9 -7.05 10.58 22.78
N ARG A 10 -7.51 10.69 24.04
CA ARG A 10 -6.73 10.38 25.24
C ARG A 10 -6.86 8.89 25.56
N PRO A 11 -5.76 8.13 25.80
CA PRO A 11 -5.86 6.76 26.28
C PRO A 11 -6.27 6.74 27.76
N ARG A 12 -7.31 5.98 28.09
CA ARG A 12 -7.61 5.58 29.48
C ARG A 12 -6.65 4.46 29.88
N ARG A 13 -5.82 4.74 30.85
CA ARG A 13 -4.87 3.75 31.43
C ARG A 13 -5.63 2.77 32.34
N TRP A 14 -5.46 1.48 32.07
CA TRP A 14 -5.60 0.43 33.07
C TRP A 14 -4.19 -0.06 33.42
N PHE A 15 -3.79 0.13 34.67
CA PHE A 15 -2.53 -0.39 35.18
C PHE A 15 -2.73 -1.84 35.61
N HIS A 16 -1.99 -2.77 34.98
CA HIS A 16 -1.60 -4.01 35.63
C HIS A 16 -0.09 -4.05 35.65
N VAL A 17 0.48 -3.90 36.84
CA VAL A 17 1.90 -4.12 37.11
C VAL A 17 2.12 -5.62 37.15
N LEU A 18 2.79 -6.16 36.13
CA LEU A 18 3.38 -7.50 36.21
C LEU A 18 4.89 -7.33 36.10
N LEU A 19 5.57 -7.60 37.25
CA LEU A 19 7.01 -7.65 37.33
C LEU A 19 7.49 -8.92 36.64
N LEU A 20 8.06 -8.82 35.44
CA LEU A 20 8.72 -9.94 34.76
C LEU A 20 10.22 -9.76 34.82
N ILE A 21 10.84 -10.64 35.56
CA ILE A 21 12.30 -10.86 35.66
C ILE A 21 12.78 -11.26 34.23
N LEU A 22 13.69 -10.49 33.65
CA LEU A 22 14.38 -10.85 32.41
C LEU A 22 15.38 -11.99 32.73
N ALA A 23 14.88 -13.24 32.71
CA ALA A 23 15.72 -14.39 32.40
C ALA A 23 15.67 -14.55 30.87
N GLY A 24 16.80 -14.44 30.20
CA GLY A 24 16.94 -14.70 28.79
C GLY A 24 16.45 -16.13 28.46
N HIS A 25 15.22 -16.26 28.05
CA HIS A 25 14.72 -17.50 27.46
C HIS A 25 15.21 -17.52 26.02
N LEU A 26 16.26 -18.28 25.75
CA LEU A 26 16.46 -18.90 24.46
C LEU A 26 15.17 -19.70 24.18
N SER A 27 14.28 -19.17 23.40
CA SER A 27 13.12 -19.92 22.92
C SER A 27 13.63 -20.98 21.99
N THR A 28 13.89 -22.18 22.50
CA THR A 28 14.07 -23.35 21.65
C THR A 28 12.74 -23.63 20.98
N ARG A 29 12.69 -23.62 19.65
CA ARG A 29 11.51 -24.11 18.93
C ARG A 29 11.33 -25.57 19.37
N ALA A 30 10.13 -25.96 19.71
CA ALA A 30 9.82 -27.34 20.04
C ALA A 30 9.54 -28.11 18.76
N ASP A 31 9.77 -29.43 18.75
CA ASP A 31 9.30 -30.33 17.70
C ASP A 31 7.80 -30.11 17.49
N GLN A 32 7.38 -30.08 16.23
CA GLN A 32 5.97 -29.96 15.88
C GLN A 32 5.42 -31.32 15.52
N ILE A 33 4.58 -31.86 16.39
CA ILE A 33 3.87 -33.11 16.13
C ILE A 33 2.81 -32.84 15.06
N ILE A 34 2.84 -33.60 13.97
CA ILE A 34 1.83 -33.59 12.90
C ILE A 34 0.79 -34.66 13.17
N TYR A 35 1.22 -35.87 13.52
CA TYR A 35 0.37 -37.00 13.84
C TYR A 35 0.99 -37.85 14.96
N ASN A 36 0.18 -38.13 15.99
CA ASN A 36 0.38 -39.14 16.99
C ASN A 36 -1.02 -39.58 17.46
N ASP A 37 -1.45 -40.82 17.18
CA ASP A 37 -2.84 -41.31 17.37
C ASP A 37 -3.92 -40.45 16.63
N SER A 38 -3.66 -39.20 16.35
CA SER A 38 -4.52 -38.27 15.58
C SER A 38 -3.71 -37.09 15.01
N LEU A 39 -4.27 -36.38 14.04
CA LEU A 39 -3.68 -35.14 13.54
C LEU A 39 -3.68 -34.05 14.61
N GLN A 40 -2.52 -33.42 14.83
CA GLN A 40 -2.28 -32.44 15.90
C GLN A 40 -2.08 -31.03 15.31
N ASN A 41 -2.09 -30.01 16.16
CA ASN A 41 -1.69 -28.64 15.84
C ASN A 41 -2.37 -28.02 14.59
N GLY A 42 -3.63 -28.43 14.32
CA GLY A 42 -4.39 -27.90 13.18
C GLY A 42 -4.06 -28.55 11.82
N TRP A 43 -3.18 -29.56 11.79
CA TRP A 43 -2.93 -30.31 10.56
C TRP A 43 -4.17 -31.06 10.09
N GLN A 44 -4.34 -31.19 8.78
CA GLN A 44 -5.51 -31.72 8.11
C GLN A 44 -5.15 -32.87 7.17
N ASN A 45 -6.11 -33.75 6.92
CA ASN A 45 -5.97 -34.81 5.92
C ASN A 45 -6.52 -34.35 4.56
N TRP A 46 -5.64 -34.13 3.59
CA TRP A 46 -5.98 -33.79 2.22
C TRP A 46 -5.59 -34.90 1.23
N SER A 47 -5.45 -36.12 1.72
CA SER A 47 -5.02 -37.29 0.94
C SER A 47 -5.98 -37.62 -0.20
N TRP A 48 -5.42 -38.04 -1.33
CA TRP A 48 -6.17 -38.67 -2.43
C TRP A 48 -5.86 -40.18 -2.55
N ALA A 49 -5.03 -40.75 -1.67
CA ALA A 49 -5.01 -42.17 -1.37
C ALA A 49 -6.16 -42.55 -0.45
N THR A 50 -6.52 -43.83 -0.40
CA THR A 50 -7.45 -44.32 0.64
C THR A 50 -6.71 -44.41 1.96
N VAL A 51 -7.12 -43.61 2.95
CA VAL A 51 -6.49 -43.56 4.27
C VAL A 51 -7.48 -43.78 5.39
N ASN A 52 -7.02 -44.44 6.45
CA ASN A 52 -7.72 -44.52 7.73
C ASN A 52 -6.77 -43.99 8.82
N LEU A 53 -7.14 -42.88 9.47
CA LEU A 53 -6.32 -42.19 10.48
C LEU A 53 -6.42 -42.80 11.87
N THR A 54 -7.27 -43.81 12.06
CA THR A 54 -7.52 -44.48 13.32
C THR A 54 -7.37 -46.01 13.19
N ASN A 55 -6.34 -46.42 12.50
CA ASN A 55 -6.00 -47.83 12.35
C ASN A 55 -5.35 -48.34 13.65
N THR A 56 -5.89 -49.40 14.23
CA THR A 56 -5.45 -49.93 15.53
C THR A 56 -4.44 -51.09 15.43
N ASN A 57 -4.09 -51.56 14.21
CA ASN A 57 -3.14 -52.68 14.03
C ASN A 57 -2.62 -52.69 12.57
N PRO A 58 -1.31 -52.61 12.34
CA PRO A 58 -0.24 -52.41 13.32
C PRO A 58 -0.19 -50.91 13.76
N VAL A 59 0.30 -50.66 14.97
CA VAL A 59 0.57 -49.35 15.55
C VAL A 59 2.06 -49.31 15.96
N HIS A 60 2.74 -48.19 15.74
CA HIS A 60 4.12 -48.04 16.21
C HIS A 60 4.16 -47.56 17.66
N SER A 61 3.38 -46.54 17.99
CA SER A 61 3.22 -46.03 19.35
C SER A 61 1.75 -45.61 19.61
N GLY A 62 1.36 -45.45 20.86
CA GLY A 62 0.01 -45.06 21.22
C GLY A 62 -1.07 -46.11 20.91
N SER A 63 -2.22 -45.69 20.41
CA SER A 63 -3.39 -46.52 20.13
C SER A 63 -3.71 -46.63 18.63
N ASP A 64 -3.32 -45.67 17.81
CA ASP A 64 -3.74 -45.53 16.43
C ASP A 64 -2.55 -45.21 15.51
N SER A 65 -2.60 -45.71 14.28
CA SER A 65 -1.70 -45.33 13.17
C SER A 65 -2.51 -44.94 11.93
N ILE A 66 -1.88 -44.50 10.88
CA ILE A 66 -2.48 -44.21 9.58
C ILE A 66 -2.30 -45.43 8.67
N SER A 67 -3.37 -46.12 8.25
CA SER A 67 -3.27 -47.04 7.17
C SER A 67 -3.50 -46.38 5.82
N VAL A 68 -2.68 -46.70 4.83
CA VAL A 68 -2.68 -46.09 3.51
C VAL A 68 -2.70 -47.15 2.43
N THR A 69 -3.70 -47.07 1.54
CA THR A 69 -3.71 -47.85 0.28
C THR A 69 -3.59 -46.89 -0.88
N ALA A 70 -2.41 -46.85 -1.51
CA ALA A 70 -2.10 -45.92 -2.58
C ALA A 70 -2.41 -46.54 -3.94
N ALA A 71 -3.32 -45.98 -4.71
CA ALA A 71 -3.45 -46.20 -6.14
C ALA A 71 -2.27 -45.53 -6.89
N ALA A 72 -2.18 -45.78 -8.20
CA ALA A 72 -1.13 -45.14 -9.01
C ALA A 72 -1.05 -43.64 -8.76
N TRP A 73 0.11 -43.13 -8.35
CA TRP A 73 0.41 -41.71 -8.08
C TRP A 73 -0.40 -41.09 -6.95
N SER A 74 -1.14 -41.86 -6.15
CA SER A 74 -1.85 -41.31 -5.00
C SER A 74 -0.96 -41.16 -3.77
N ALA A 75 -1.36 -40.28 -2.84
CA ALA A 75 -0.56 -39.93 -1.66
C ALA A 75 -1.40 -39.82 -0.37
N LEU A 76 -0.76 -40.15 0.73
CA LEU A 76 -1.08 -39.56 2.02
C LEU A 76 -0.61 -38.11 1.99
N TYR A 77 -1.52 -37.14 2.19
CA TYR A 77 -1.21 -35.72 2.26
C TYR A 77 -1.61 -35.15 3.62
N VAL A 78 -0.61 -34.80 4.41
CA VAL A 78 -0.78 -34.03 5.64
C VAL A 78 -0.58 -32.54 5.30
N HIS A 79 -1.63 -31.73 5.52
CA HIS A 79 -1.68 -30.32 5.14
C HIS A 79 -1.77 -29.45 6.40
N ALA A 80 -0.97 -28.40 6.48
CA ALA A 80 -1.03 -27.42 7.56
C ALA A 80 -2.25 -26.48 7.38
N ALA A 81 -2.82 -25.98 8.47
CA ALA A 81 -3.95 -25.05 8.41
C ALA A 81 -3.61 -23.74 7.67
N ALA A 82 -2.34 -23.35 7.62
CA ALA A 82 -1.80 -22.24 6.86
C ALA A 82 -0.36 -22.57 6.45
N ALA A 83 0.11 -21.99 5.35
CA ALA A 83 1.51 -22.10 4.95
C ALA A 83 2.44 -21.56 6.05
N PHE A 84 3.58 -22.19 6.25
CA PHE A 84 4.52 -21.83 7.31
C PHE A 84 5.96 -21.84 6.81
N ASP A 85 6.81 -21.08 7.48
CA ASP A 85 8.25 -21.06 7.25
C ASP A 85 8.90 -22.32 7.86
N PRO A 86 9.50 -23.21 7.04
CA PRO A 86 10.14 -24.44 7.50
C PRO A 86 11.55 -24.22 8.07
N SER A 87 12.15 -23.02 7.98
CA SER A 87 13.56 -22.76 8.31
C SER A 87 13.96 -23.09 9.75
N GLY A 88 12.98 -23.17 10.66
CA GLY A 88 13.21 -23.58 12.06
C GLY A 88 13.21 -25.09 12.29
N TYR A 89 13.08 -25.90 11.24
CA TYR A 89 13.07 -27.35 11.33
C TYR A 89 14.16 -27.96 10.46
N THR A 90 14.64 -29.14 10.85
CA THR A 90 15.73 -29.85 10.12
C THR A 90 15.25 -31.05 9.36
N ASN A 91 14.33 -31.82 9.95
CA ASN A 91 13.87 -33.06 9.40
C ASN A 91 12.35 -33.21 9.52
N LEU A 92 11.74 -33.87 8.53
CA LEU A 92 10.45 -34.56 8.70
C LEU A 92 10.74 -35.99 9.13
N ILE A 93 10.32 -36.36 10.33
CA ILE A 93 10.51 -37.69 10.91
C ILE A 93 9.14 -38.37 10.98
N PHE A 94 9.11 -39.65 10.58
CA PHE A 94 7.93 -40.48 10.74
C PHE A 94 8.31 -41.96 10.78
N TRP A 95 7.45 -42.81 11.33
CA TRP A 95 7.57 -44.26 11.26
C TRP A 95 6.69 -44.80 10.13
N ILE A 96 7.18 -45.81 9.42
CA ILE A 96 6.48 -46.43 8.29
C ILE A 96 6.68 -47.94 8.32
N ASP A 97 5.62 -48.69 8.01
CA ASP A 97 5.61 -50.15 7.94
C ASP A 97 4.94 -50.60 6.63
N GLY A 98 5.61 -51.42 5.84
CA GLY A 98 5.08 -51.95 4.58
C GLY A 98 4.06 -53.07 4.74
N GLY A 99 3.64 -53.39 5.98
CA GLY A 99 2.68 -54.43 6.29
C GLY A 99 3.15 -55.83 5.90
N SER A 100 2.19 -56.73 5.73
CA SER A 100 2.52 -58.14 5.40
C SER A 100 3.18 -58.32 4.02
N ALA A 101 2.94 -57.40 3.10
CA ALA A 101 3.49 -57.47 1.73
C ALA A 101 4.91 -56.87 1.64
N GLY A 102 5.14 -55.69 2.16
CA GLY A 102 6.35 -54.92 1.95
C GLY A 102 6.54 -54.49 0.49
N GLY A 103 7.69 -53.90 0.18
CA GLY A 103 8.12 -53.62 -1.18
C GLY A 103 7.51 -52.37 -1.83
N GLN A 104 6.73 -51.60 -1.13
CA GLN A 104 6.12 -50.37 -1.65
C GLN A 104 7.21 -49.37 -2.10
N LEU A 105 6.99 -48.74 -3.25
CA LEU A 105 7.87 -47.73 -3.85
C LEU A 105 7.26 -46.35 -3.65
N LEU A 106 7.74 -45.64 -2.64
CA LEU A 106 7.19 -44.35 -2.23
C LEU A 106 8.23 -43.23 -2.34
N GLN A 107 7.73 -42.00 -2.38
CA GLN A 107 8.54 -40.78 -2.27
C GLN A 107 7.91 -39.81 -1.28
N VAL A 108 8.73 -38.95 -0.66
CA VAL A 108 8.31 -37.87 0.23
C VAL A 108 8.58 -36.53 -0.45
N GLN A 109 7.59 -35.65 -0.45
CA GLN A 109 7.70 -34.32 -1.06
C GLN A 109 7.14 -33.27 -0.13
N ALA A 110 7.77 -32.08 -0.10
CA ALA A 110 7.20 -30.90 0.52
C ALA A 110 6.32 -30.17 -0.53
N ILE A 111 5.24 -29.55 -0.04
CA ILE A 111 4.17 -28.98 -0.88
C ILE A 111 3.98 -27.51 -0.55
N TYR A 112 3.68 -26.72 -1.59
CA TYR A 112 3.21 -25.36 -1.48
C TYR A 112 2.17 -25.09 -2.57
N ASN A 113 1.02 -24.54 -2.18
CA ASN A 113 -0.13 -24.26 -3.08
C ASN A 113 -0.52 -25.49 -3.92
N GLY A 114 -0.59 -26.66 -3.28
CA GLY A 114 -1.01 -27.93 -3.92
C GLY A 114 -0.02 -28.51 -4.92
N SER A 115 1.21 -28.00 -4.98
CA SER A 115 2.27 -28.49 -5.89
C SER A 115 3.52 -28.86 -5.10
N ALA A 116 4.22 -29.94 -5.56
CA ALA A 116 5.49 -30.32 -4.98
C ALA A 116 6.58 -29.27 -5.31
N VAL A 117 7.30 -28.80 -4.29
CA VAL A 117 8.35 -27.76 -4.47
C VAL A 117 9.64 -28.29 -5.10
N ASN A 118 9.84 -29.61 -5.12
CA ASN A 118 10.94 -30.26 -5.85
C ASN A 118 10.60 -31.76 -6.15
N SER A 119 11.56 -32.51 -6.70
CA SER A 119 11.43 -33.95 -7.02
C SER A 119 11.24 -34.84 -5.78
N GLY A 120 11.51 -34.35 -4.59
CA GLY A 120 11.34 -35.08 -3.35
C GLY A 120 12.43 -36.14 -3.05
N LEU A 121 12.25 -36.82 -1.93
CA LEU A 121 13.09 -37.88 -1.42
C LEU A 121 12.47 -39.25 -1.76
N GLN A 122 13.14 -40.07 -2.57
CA GLN A 122 12.71 -41.45 -2.85
C GLN A 122 13.05 -42.37 -1.66
N LEU A 123 12.05 -43.09 -1.16
CA LEU A 123 12.29 -44.10 -0.14
C LEU A 123 12.76 -45.40 -0.74
N PRO A 124 13.62 -46.18 -0.04
CA PRO A 124 13.88 -47.58 -0.37
C PRO A 124 12.57 -48.40 -0.38
N PRO A 125 12.48 -49.52 -1.09
CA PRO A 125 11.36 -50.42 -0.98
C PRO A 125 11.07 -50.76 0.49
N LEU A 126 9.82 -50.60 0.95
CA LEU A 126 9.48 -50.73 2.37
C LEU A 126 9.70 -52.18 2.88
N GLY A 127 10.21 -52.28 4.10
CA GLY A 127 10.25 -53.53 4.86
C GLY A 127 8.87 -53.92 5.38
N LYS A 128 8.78 -55.09 6.07
CA LYS A 128 7.55 -55.65 6.67
C LYS A 128 7.46 -55.36 8.16
N SER A 129 8.12 -54.33 8.62
CA SER A 129 8.16 -53.91 10.00
C SER A 129 8.41 -52.41 10.07
N TRP A 130 8.03 -51.80 11.20
CA TRP A 130 8.26 -50.39 11.45
C TRP A 130 9.72 -49.98 11.24
N GLN A 131 9.93 -48.97 10.43
CA GLN A 131 11.20 -48.28 10.23
C GLN A 131 11.03 -46.81 10.32
N GLN A 132 11.98 -46.14 10.96
CA GLN A 132 11.98 -44.70 11.03
C GLN A 132 12.53 -44.09 9.76
N ILE A 133 11.79 -43.17 9.19
CA ILE A 133 12.27 -42.32 8.09
C ILE A 133 12.66 -40.97 8.68
N ASN A 134 13.86 -40.54 8.36
CA ASN A 134 14.39 -39.25 8.72
C ASN A 134 14.68 -38.50 7.42
N ALA A 135 13.72 -37.69 6.98
CA ALA A 135 13.77 -36.95 5.72
C ALA A 135 14.30 -35.53 5.96
N PRO A 136 15.58 -35.23 5.59
CA PRO A 136 16.10 -33.87 5.78
C PRO A 136 15.29 -32.88 4.96
N LEU A 137 14.81 -31.80 5.59
CA LEU A 137 14.04 -30.76 4.88
C LEU A 137 14.86 -30.12 3.77
N ALA A 138 16.17 -30.01 3.91
CA ALA A 138 17.06 -29.54 2.84
C ALA A 138 17.04 -30.42 1.56
N SER A 139 16.59 -31.69 1.66
CA SER A 139 16.37 -32.56 0.51
C SER A 139 14.96 -32.46 -0.07
N LEU A 140 14.02 -31.95 0.69
CA LEU A 140 12.62 -31.79 0.30
C LEU A 140 12.30 -30.37 -0.20
N ILE A 141 13.05 -29.36 0.25
CA ILE A 141 12.76 -27.95 0.05
C ILE A 141 13.99 -27.30 -0.60
N PRO A 142 13.87 -26.77 -1.82
CA PRO A 142 15.00 -26.14 -2.50
C PRO A 142 15.38 -24.81 -1.81
N ALA A 143 16.64 -24.40 -1.97
CA ALA A 143 17.10 -23.12 -1.50
C ALA A 143 16.28 -21.97 -2.14
N GLY A 144 15.79 -21.05 -1.30
CA GLY A 144 14.91 -19.95 -1.75
C GLY A 144 13.41 -20.20 -1.59
N GLN A 145 12.97 -21.44 -1.33
CA GLN A 145 11.59 -21.72 -0.97
C GLN A 145 11.37 -21.39 0.51
N THR A 146 10.62 -20.33 0.79
CA THR A 146 10.43 -19.80 2.15
C THR A 146 9.18 -20.32 2.84
N LEU A 147 8.20 -20.83 2.09
CA LEU A 147 6.93 -21.31 2.63
C LEU A 147 6.62 -22.70 2.12
N VAL A 148 6.03 -23.53 2.99
CA VAL A 148 5.42 -24.81 2.66
C VAL A 148 4.08 -24.94 3.38
N ASP A 149 3.15 -25.73 2.82
CA ASP A 149 1.83 -25.96 3.42
C ASP A 149 1.55 -27.42 3.73
N GLY A 150 2.47 -28.35 3.40
CA GLY A 150 2.30 -29.75 3.74
C GLY A 150 3.35 -30.70 3.17
N PHE A 151 3.08 -32.01 3.35
CA PHE A 151 3.96 -33.08 2.90
C PHE A 151 3.15 -34.24 2.31
N TRP A 152 3.66 -34.77 1.19
CA TRP A 152 3.14 -36.00 0.58
C TRP A 152 4.05 -37.20 0.88
N ILE A 153 3.39 -38.36 1.18
CA ILE A 153 4.01 -39.70 1.05
C ILE A 153 3.26 -40.36 -0.09
N GLN A 154 3.87 -40.37 -1.28
CA GLN A 154 3.24 -40.65 -2.57
C GLN A 154 3.78 -41.94 -3.21
N ASP A 155 2.92 -42.72 -3.89
CA ASP A 155 3.36 -43.72 -4.83
C ASP A 155 4.21 -43.13 -5.96
N ARG A 156 5.37 -43.72 -6.27
CA ARG A 156 6.25 -43.32 -7.36
C ARG A 156 6.38 -44.38 -8.46
N SER A 157 5.66 -45.48 -8.34
CA SER A 157 5.73 -46.57 -9.30
C SER A 157 4.74 -46.45 -10.46
N GLY A 158 3.67 -45.63 -10.27
CA GLY A 158 2.55 -45.53 -11.20
C GLY A 158 1.65 -46.76 -11.17
N ALA A 159 1.72 -47.59 -10.09
CA ALA A 159 0.88 -48.76 -9.88
C ALA A 159 0.30 -48.77 -8.47
N THR A 160 -0.79 -49.52 -8.27
CA THR A 160 -1.39 -49.66 -6.92
C THR A 160 -0.39 -50.35 -6.00
N GLN A 161 -0.14 -49.77 -4.84
CA GLN A 161 0.73 -50.31 -3.80
C GLN A 161 -0.06 -51.14 -2.79
N PRO A 162 0.54 -52.23 -2.23
CA PRO A 162 -0.02 -52.86 -1.04
C PRO A 162 -0.20 -51.84 0.10
N THR A 163 -1.17 -52.10 0.97
CA THR A 163 -1.38 -51.24 2.15
C THR A 163 -0.13 -51.12 3.00
N PHE A 164 0.24 -49.91 3.37
CA PHE A 164 1.32 -49.58 4.29
C PHE A 164 0.76 -48.70 5.43
N PHE A 165 1.55 -48.54 6.47
CA PHE A 165 1.13 -47.85 7.68
C PHE A 165 2.15 -46.75 8.00
N VAL A 166 1.67 -45.62 8.51
CA VAL A 166 2.47 -44.43 8.92
C VAL A 166 2.08 -44.02 10.31
N ASP A 167 3.06 -43.65 11.14
CA ASP A 167 2.84 -43.24 12.51
C ASP A 167 3.88 -42.21 12.96
N ASP A 168 3.58 -41.48 14.06
CA ASP A 168 4.50 -40.55 14.74
C ASP A 168 5.15 -39.54 13.77
N ILE A 169 4.33 -38.81 13.00
CA ILE A 169 4.83 -37.81 12.06
C ILE A 169 5.18 -36.52 12.82
N THR A 170 6.44 -36.09 12.74
CA THR A 170 6.95 -34.92 13.48
C THR A 170 7.90 -34.10 12.62
N LEU A 171 7.78 -32.77 12.67
CA LEU A 171 8.82 -31.85 12.23
C LEU A 171 9.79 -31.63 13.38
N GLN A 172 11.01 -32.10 13.20
CA GLN A 172 12.09 -31.96 14.19
C GLN A 172 12.62 -30.53 14.18
N ALA A 173 12.61 -29.88 15.34
CA ALA A 173 13.22 -28.57 15.51
C ALA A 173 14.74 -28.63 15.27
N GLY A 174 15.23 -27.69 14.52
CA GLY A 174 16.67 -27.51 14.31
C GLY A 174 17.32 -26.77 15.49
N PRO A 175 18.66 -26.85 15.62
CA PRO A 175 19.37 -25.89 16.44
C PRO A 175 19.01 -24.50 15.89
N VAL A 176 18.49 -23.60 16.74
CA VAL A 176 18.25 -22.23 16.36
C VAL A 176 19.60 -21.66 15.95
N ALA A 177 19.86 -21.51 14.65
CA ALA A 177 20.99 -20.73 14.19
C ALA A 177 20.84 -19.36 14.86
N ALA A 178 21.90 -18.87 15.49
CA ALA A 178 21.88 -17.49 16.01
C ALA A 178 21.46 -16.59 14.85
N PRO A 179 20.46 -15.72 15.02
CA PRO A 179 19.97 -14.89 13.93
C PRO A 179 21.16 -14.13 13.35
N THR A 180 21.35 -14.22 12.03
CA THR A 180 22.38 -13.45 11.33
C THR A 180 22.10 -11.97 11.58
N THR A 181 23.12 -11.25 12.04
CA THR A 181 23.03 -9.80 12.26
C THR A 181 23.74 -9.07 11.13
N ASN A 182 23.03 -8.15 10.48
CA ASN A 182 23.59 -7.23 9.50
C ASN A 182 24.48 -6.17 10.20
N ALA A 183 25.15 -5.33 9.44
CA ALA A 183 25.90 -4.21 9.98
C ALA A 183 24.97 -3.22 10.70
N LEU A 184 25.50 -2.54 11.72
CA LEU A 184 24.78 -1.47 12.43
C LEU A 184 24.45 -0.33 11.46
N VAL A 185 23.18 0.05 11.39
CA VAL A 185 22.73 1.22 10.63
C VAL A 185 22.49 2.40 11.55
N MET A 186 23.12 3.53 11.22
CA MET A 186 22.91 4.81 11.89
C MET A 186 21.88 5.62 11.11
N VAL A 187 20.77 5.97 11.74
CA VAL A 187 19.76 6.91 11.20
C VAL A 187 19.90 8.21 11.96
N GLU A 188 20.02 9.32 11.25
CA GLU A 188 20.15 10.64 11.87
C GLU A 188 18.89 11.47 11.57
N VAL A 189 18.23 11.95 12.61
CA VAL A 189 17.05 12.81 12.55
C VAL A 189 17.33 14.16 13.19
N ASP A 190 17.03 15.24 12.45
CA ASP A 190 17.05 16.60 13.01
C ASP A 190 15.63 17.18 13.00
N ALA A 191 15.04 17.33 14.17
CA ALA A 191 13.66 17.79 14.34
C ALA A 191 13.45 19.26 13.92
N HIS A 192 14.50 20.03 13.67
CA HIS A 192 14.43 21.42 13.25
C HIS A 192 14.83 21.67 11.79
N ALA A 193 15.47 20.70 11.14
CA ALA A 193 15.92 20.84 9.76
C ALA A 193 14.86 20.41 8.75
N SER A 194 14.90 20.98 7.54
CA SER A 194 14.05 20.65 6.37
C SER A 194 12.55 20.62 6.64
N ARG A 195 12.08 21.48 7.54
CA ARG A 195 10.68 21.51 7.99
C ARG A 195 9.75 22.01 6.90
N HIS A 196 8.74 21.20 6.56
CA HIS A 196 7.63 21.60 5.69
C HIS A 196 6.38 20.76 6.01
N PRO A 197 5.17 21.23 5.69
CA PRO A 197 3.95 20.47 5.86
C PRO A 197 3.93 19.22 4.97
N ILE A 198 3.43 18.11 5.50
CA ILE A 198 3.05 16.93 4.73
C ILE A 198 1.59 17.10 4.34
N SER A 199 1.30 17.08 3.03
CA SER A 199 -0.09 17.16 2.57
C SER A 199 -0.89 15.95 3.04
N PRO A 200 -2.04 16.12 3.67
CA PRO A 200 -2.90 14.99 4.00
C PRO A 200 -3.44 14.27 2.76
N LEU A 201 -3.43 14.91 1.58
CA LEU A 201 -3.97 14.37 0.34
C LEU A 201 -3.03 13.36 -0.34
N ILE A 202 -1.80 13.14 0.17
CA ILE A 202 -0.95 12.05 -0.31
C ILE A 202 -1.41 10.67 0.18
N TYR A 203 -2.32 10.62 1.13
CA TYR A 203 -2.91 9.41 1.66
C TYR A 203 -4.23 9.13 0.94
N GLY A 204 -4.14 8.68 -0.30
CA GLY A 204 -5.28 8.37 -1.15
C GLY A 204 -5.21 6.99 -1.80
N VAL A 205 -6.37 6.51 -2.21
CA VAL A 205 -6.57 5.25 -2.93
C VAL A 205 -7.65 5.44 -4.00
N ALA A 206 -7.76 4.47 -4.92
CA ALA A 206 -8.87 4.39 -5.86
C ALA A 206 -9.88 3.33 -5.41
N PHE A 207 -11.17 3.62 -5.60
CA PHE A 207 -12.31 2.71 -5.38
C PHE A 207 -12.39 2.06 -3.99
N ALA A 208 -12.00 2.79 -2.96
CA ALA A 208 -12.13 2.30 -1.59
C ALA A 208 -13.59 2.32 -1.12
N THR A 209 -13.96 1.30 -0.34
CA THR A 209 -15.20 1.31 0.43
C THR A 209 -15.10 2.26 1.63
N SER A 210 -16.23 2.67 2.18
CA SER A 210 -16.25 3.48 3.41
C SER A 210 -15.56 2.76 4.58
N ASN A 211 -15.62 1.43 4.65
CA ASN A 211 -14.93 0.64 5.66
C ASN A 211 -13.41 0.70 5.51
N ASP A 212 -12.91 0.61 4.28
CA ASP A 212 -11.47 0.72 4.01
C ASP A 212 -10.95 2.10 4.37
N LEU A 213 -11.65 3.16 3.92
CA LEU A 213 -11.29 4.54 4.23
C LEU A 213 -11.27 4.82 5.74
N ASN A 214 -12.27 4.31 6.47
CA ASN A 214 -12.31 4.41 7.93
C ASN A 214 -11.17 3.63 8.60
N SER A 215 -10.89 2.41 8.14
CA SER A 215 -9.83 1.56 8.70
C SER A 215 -8.45 2.14 8.42
N LEU A 216 -8.20 2.61 7.20
CA LEU A 216 -6.95 3.26 6.79
C LEU A 216 -6.82 4.69 7.33
N ASN A 217 -7.93 5.37 7.61
CA ASN A 217 -7.99 6.81 7.89
C ASN A 217 -7.40 7.64 6.74
N PHE A 218 -7.70 7.24 5.51
CA PHE A 218 -7.24 7.89 4.30
C PHE A 218 -8.17 9.04 3.90
N THR A 219 -7.64 10.01 3.15
CA THR A 219 -8.27 11.30 2.94
C THR A 219 -8.73 11.56 1.52
N MET A 220 -8.32 10.72 0.57
CA MET A 220 -8.72 10.81 -0.84
C MET A 220 -9.22 9.46 -1.33
N ASN A 221 -10.28 9.48 -2.15
CA ASN A 221 -10.82 8.32 -2.84
C ASN A 221 -11.06 8.69 -4.30
N ARG A 222 -10.33 8.05 -5.22
CA ARG A 222 -10.37 8.34 -6.65
C ARG A 222 -11.33 7.40 -7.38
N SER A 223 -12.14 7.97 -8.27
CA SER A 223 -12.85 7.27 -9.35
C SER A 223 -12.14 7.63 -10.65
N GLY A 224 -11.50 6.66 -11.29
CA GLY A 224 -10.64 6.89 -12.46
C GLY A 224 -10.36 5.61 -13.23
N GLY A 225 -9.43 5.67 -14.19
CA GLY A 225 -9.10 4.58 -15.10
C GLY A 225 -9.88 4.65 -16.41
N ASP A 226 -9.60 3.73 -17.33
CA ASP A 226 -10.15 3.75 -18.70
C ASP A 226 -11.67 3.66 -18.76
N SER A 227 -12.29 2.92 -17.85
CA SER A 227 -13.75 2.84 -17.78
C SER A 227 -14.41 4.17 -17.43
N GLU A 228 -13.75 5.00 -16.60
CA GLU A 228 -14.27 6.30 -16.21
C GLU A 228 -14.21 7.33 -17.36
N THR A 229 -13.25 7.23 -18.29
CA THR A 229 -13.22 7.97 -19.56
C THR A 229 -14.50 7.79 -20.36
N ARG A 230 -15.21 6.71 -20.13
CA ARG A 230 -16.42 6.29 -20.87
C ARG A 230 -17.62 6.10 -19.95
N TYR A 231 -17.71 6.82 -18.82
CA TYR A 231 -18.87 6.77 -17.93
C TYR A 231 -20.04 7.61 -18.45
N ASN A 232 -21.12 6.92 -18.81
CA ASN A 232 -22.40 7.55 -19.12
C ASN A 232 -23.25 7.67 -17.85
N TRP A 233 -23.22 8.83 -17.23
CA TRP A 233 -23.93 9.09 -15.99
C TRP A 233 -25.47 8.98 -16.11
N GLN A 234 -26.05 9.31 -17.28
CA GLN A 234 -27.51 9.24 -17.49
C GLN A 234 -28.01 7.80 -17.54
N LEU A 235 -27.27 6.92 -18.20
CA LEU A 235 -27.60 5.50 -18.28
C LEU A 235 -27.02 4.70 -17.12
N ASN A 236 -26.16 5.30 -16.31
CA ASN A 236 -25.34 4.61 -15.32
C ASN A 236 -24.69 3.38 -15.93
N ALA A 237 -23.78 3.61 -16.87
CA ALA A 237 -23.11 2.58 -17.67
C ALA A 237 -21.70 3.01 -18.06
N HIS A 238 -20.80 2.07 -18.22
CA HIS A 238 -19.44 2.27 -18.71
C HIS A 238 -19.23 1.61 -20.06
N ASN A 239 -18.25 2.09 -20.83
CA ASN A 239 -17.60 1.23 -21.81
C ASN A 239 -16.25 0.80 -21.22
N LEU A 240 -15.99 -0.50 -21.23
CA LEU A 240 -14.84 -1.10 -20.55
C LEU A 240 -13.55 -0.99 -21.37
N ALA A 241 -13.56 -0.26 -22.48
CA ALA A 241 -12.40 0.01 -23.31
C ALA A 241 -11.60 -1.25 -23.69
N ASN A 242 -10.30 -1.13 -23.87
CA ASN A 242 -9.43 -2.26 -24.12
C ASN A 242 -9.29 -3.21 -22.92
N ASP A 243 -9.63 -2.76 -21.73
CA ASP A 243 -9.53 -3.56 -20.50
C ASP A 243 -10.46 -4.78 -20.55
N TRP A 244 -11.64 -4.62 -21.18
CA TRP A 244 -12.53 -5.74 -21.37
C TRP A 244 -13.37 -5.62 -22.66
N TYR A 245 -12.83 -6.03 -23.78
CA TYR A 245 -13.46 -6.25 -25.08
C TYR A 245 -14.32 -5.09 -25.61
N TYR A 246 -14.07 -3.84 -25.18
CA TYR A 246 -14.79 -2.63 -25.61
C TYR A 246 -16.31 -2.73 -25.45
N GLU A 247 -16.76 -3.35 -24.39
CA GLU A 247 -18.17 -3.52 -24.06
C GLU A 247 -18.77 -2.27 -23.45
N SER A 248 -19.91 -1.82 -23.97
CA SER A 248 -20.79 -0.88 -23.27
C SER A 248 -21.63 -1.66 -22.26
N TYR A 249 -21.28 -1.54 -21.00
CA TYR A 249 -21.73 -2.38 -19.89
C TYR A 249 -22.60 -1.58 -18.90
N PRO A 250 -23.81 -2.07 -18.52
CA PRO A 250 -24.65 -1.39 -17.54
C PRO A 250 -24.16 -1.62 -16.12
N GLU A 251 -24.17 -0.59 -15.30
CA GLU A 251 -24.06 -0.74 -13.86
C GLU A 251 -25.30 -1.43 -13.28
N THR A 252 -25.16 -1.97 -12.06
CA THR A 252 -26.25 -2.72 -11.40
C THR A 252 -27.51 -1.89 -11.21
N SER A 253 -27.35 -0.58 -10.88
CA SER A 253 -28.45 0.36 -10.77
C SER A 253 -28.74 1.05 -12.12
N ASP A 254 -30.01 1.28 -12.43
CA ASP A 254 -30.43 2.09 -13.58
C ASP A 254 -30.58 3.59 -13.22
N THR A 255 -30.31 3.93 -11.96
CA THR A 255 -30.41 5.31 -11.48
C THR A 255 -29.35 6.19 -12.14
N PRO A 256 -29.72 7.31 -12.80
CA PRO A 256 -28.73 8.23 -13.35
C PRO A 256 -27.75 8.70 -12.29
N GLY A 257 -26.44 8.56 -12.58
CA GLY A 257 -25.36 8.93 -11.67
C GLY A 257 -25.13 7.94 -10.51
N GLY A 258 -25.84 6.80 -10.48
CA GLY A 258 -25.81 5.90 -9.31
C GLY A 258 -24.41 5.45 -8.91
N PHE A 259 -23.56 5.05 -9.84
CA PHE A 259 -22.18 4.67 -9.57
C PHE A 259 -21.36 5.82 -8.97
N ALA A 260 -21.45 7.00 -9.54
CA ALA A 260 -20.76 8.20 -9.04
C ALA A 260 -21.29 8.62 -7.67
N ASP A 261 -22.60 8.57 -7.46
CA ASP A 261 -23.23 8.88 -6.16
C ASP A 261 -22.78 7.89 -5.07
N ASP A 262 -22.69 6.60 -5.38
CA ASP A 262 -22.19 5.58 -4.46
C ASP A 262 -20.71 5.82 -4.11
N HIS A 263 -19.88 6.20 -5.08
CA HIS A 263 -18.48 6.55 -4.83
C HIS A 263 -18.35 7.77 -3.91
N VAL A 264 -19.14 8.84 -4.16
CA VAL A 264 -19.15 10.03 -3.31
C VAL A 264 -19.67 9.70 -1.90
N ALA A 265 -20.75 8.89 -1.81
CA ALA A 265 -21.31 8.45 -0.53
C ALA A 265 -20.28 7.65 0.31
N ASN A 266 -19.60 6.68 -0.33
CA ASN A 266 -18.54 5.89 0.31
C ASN A 266 -17.38 6.77 0.78
N SER A 267 -16.97 7.72 -0.05
CA SER A 267 -15.89 8.67 0.29
C SER A 267 -16.25 9.49 1.53
N HIS A 268 -17.43 10.10 1.54
CA HIS A 268 -17.90 10.92 2.67
C HIS A 268 -18.10 10.09 3.94
N ALA A 269 -18.71 8.91 3.84
CA ALA A 269 -18.91 8.00 4.97
C ALA A 269 -17.56 7.51 5.55
N GLY A 270 -16.55 7.39 4.71
CA GLY A 270 -15.17 7.06 5.11
C GLY A 270 -14.35 8.25 5.61
N GLY A 271 -14.88 9.49 5.50
CA GLY A 271 -14.17 10.71 5.88
C GLY A 271 -13.14 11.19 4.87
N ALA A 272 -13.19 10.69 3.63
CA ALA A 272 -12.33 11.06 2.53
C ALA A 272 -13.00 12.07 1.57
N GLN A 273 -12.18 12.77 0.78
CA GLN A 273 -12.63 13.60 -0.33
C GLN A 273 -12.75 12.74 -1.59
N PRO A 274 -13.88 12.77 -2.31
CA PRO A 274 -13.97 12.14 -3.62
C PRO A 274 -13.15 12.93 -4.65
N LEU A 275 -12.47 12.21 -5.53
CA LEU A 275 -11.73 12.70 -6.69
C LEU A 275 -12.38 12.06 -7.93
N MET A 276 -13.13 12.86 -8.71
CA MET A 276 -14.04 12.37 -9.74
C MET A 276 -13.54 12.68 -11.15
N THR A 277 -13.54 11.69 -12.03
CA THR A 277 -13.20 11.88 -13.44
C THR A 277 -14.34 12.53 -14.22
N ILE A 278 -14.01 13.53 -15.04
CA ILE A 278 -14.88 14.12 -16.04
C ILE A 278 -14.42 13.63 -17.41
N PRO A 279 -15.21 12.79 -18.09
CA PRO A 279 -14.87 12.26 -19.41
C PRO A 279 -14.74 13.38 -20.45
N MET A 280 -13.60 13.44 -21.17
CA MET A 280 -13.38 14.42 -22.23
C MET A 280 -13.29 13.83 -23.63
N ILE A 281 -13.23 12.50 -23.77
CA ILE A 281 -13.03 11.82 -25.05
C ILE A 281 -14.13 12.11 -26.10
N GLY A 282 -15.30 12.56 -25.66
CA GLY A 282 -16.39 12.95 -26.54
C GLY A 282 -17.29 11.80 -27.04
N TRP A 283 -17.19 10.63 -26.42
CA TRP A 283 -17.99 9.44 -26.73
C TRP A 283 -18.45 8.76 -25.46
N MET A 284 -19.75 8.49 -25.35
CA MET A 284 -20.35 7.80 -24.21
C MET A 284 -21.02 6.50 -24.65
N PRO A 285 -21.00 5.46 -23.82
CA PRO A 285 -21.68 4.19 -24.10
C PRO A 285 -23.19 4.38 -24.20
N LYS A 286 -23.81 3.57 -25.07
CA LYS A 286 -25.24 3.33 -25.08
C LYS A 286 -25.49 1.87 -24.72
N LEU A 287 -26.72 1.54 -24.38
CA LEU A 287 -27.15 0.18 -24.05
C LEU A 287 -28.21 -0.27 -25.05
N GLY A 288 -28.30 -1.57 -25.26
CA GLY A 288 -29.39 -2.20 -26.01
C GLY A 288 -30.71 -2.19 -25.25
N SER A 289 -31.71 -2.85 -25.82
CA SER A 289 -33.02 -3.03 -25.17
C SER A 289 -32.80 -3.72 -23.79
N ASP A 290 -33.58 -3.32 -22.81
CA ASP A 290 -33.51 -3.86 -21.45
C ASP A 290 -32.09 -3.75 -20.82
N ARG A 291 -31.38 -2.68 -21.16
CA ARG A 291 -30.01 -2.40 -20.74
C ARG A 291 -28.97 -3.46 -21.17
N ALA A 292 -29.24 -4.15 -22.31
CA ALA A 292 -28.30 -5.17 -22.79
C ALA A 292 -26.94 -4.56 -23.18
N ILE A 293 -25.88 -5.33 -22.95
CA ILE A 293 -24.49 -5.02 -23.33
C ILE A 293 -24.44 -4.84 -24.86
N LEU A 294 -23.68 -3.84 -25.32
CA LEU A 294 -23.38 -3.61 -26.72
C LEU A 294 -21.87 -3.63 -26.96
N PRO A 295 -21.34 -4.47 -27.85
CA PRO A 295 -19.93 -4.51 -28.17
C PRO A 295 -19.56 -3.49 -29.24
N SER A 296 -18.47 -2.75 -29.06
CA SER A 296 -17.93 -1.87 -30.12
C SER A 296 -17.33 -2.67 -31.28
N TYR A 297 -16.89 -3.91 -31.04
CA TYR A 297 -16.34 -4.83 -32.05
C TYR A 297 -17.12 -6.15 -32.09
N SER A 298 -18.41 -6.08 -32.50
CA SER A 298 -19.24 -7.28 -32.64
C SER A 298 -18.61 -8.30 -33.59
N VAL A 299 -18.39 -9.53 -33.10
CA VAL A 299 -17.88 -10.65 -33.91
C VAL A 299 -18.85 -10.98 -35.02
N ALA A 300 -20.17 -10.91 -34.77
CA ALA A 300 -21.19 -11.14 -35.78
C ALA A 300 -21.14 -10.08 -36.89
N LYS A 301 -20.83 -8.83 -36.61
CA LYS A 301 -20.77 -7.72 -37.57
C LYS A 301 -19.41 -7.60 -38.26
N TYR A 302 -18.32 -7.72 -37.54
CA TYR A 302 -16.97 -7.45 -38.05
C TYR A 302 -16.15 -8.69 -38.34
N GLY A 303 -16.70 -9.89 -38.13
CA GLY A 303 -16.07 -11.17 -38.38
C GLY A 303 -15.23 -11.67 -37.18
N ALA A 304 -14.63 -12.85 -37.39
CA ALA A 304 -13.86 -13.52 -36.36
C ALA A 304 -12.65 -12.67 -35.91
N GLN A 305 -12.42 -12.61 -34.59
CA GLN A 305 -11.35 -11.86 -33.95
C GLN A 305 -10.42 -12.78 -33.18
N THR A 306 -9.23 -12.32 -32.86
CA THR A 306 -8.22 -13.11 -32.14
C THR A 306 -8.58 -13.40 -30.68
N GLY A 307 -9.52 -12.64 -30.12
CA GLY A 307 -10.10 -12.85 -28.80
C GLY A 307 -11.52 -12.30 -28.72
N SER A 308 -12.34 -12.92 -27.90
CA SER A 308 -13.70 -12.45 -27.55
C SER A 308 -14.00 -12.76 -26.10
N ASP A 309 -14.93 -12.01 -25.52
CA ASP A 309 -15.37 -12.27 -24.14
C ASP A 309 -15.97 -13.67 -24.01
N PRO A 310 -15.47 -14.51 -23.07
CA PRO A 310 -16.02 -15.84 -22.83
C PRO A 310 -17.48 -15.84 -22.32
N TYR A 311 -17.92 -14.74 -21.72
CA TYR A 311 -19.28 -14.59 -21.17
C TYR A 311 -20.25 -13.91 -22.15
N PHE A 312 -19.71 -13.12 -23.08
CA PHE A 312 -20.46 -12.46 -24.17
C PHE A 312 -19.71 -12.58 -25.49
N PRO A 313 -19.74 -13.76 -26.17
CA PRO A 313 -18.87 -14.10 -27.30
C PRO A 313 -18.99 -13.21 -28.53
N ASP A 314 -20.02 -12.35 -28.65
CA ASP A 314 -20.13 -11.35 -29.70
C ASP A 314 -19.20 -10.13 -29.44
N ALA A 315 -18.74 -9.93 -28.25
CA ALA A 315 -17.76 -8.88 -27.94
C ALA A 315 -16.35 -9.35 -28.28
N GLY A 316 -15.75 -8.79 -29.31
CA GLY A 316 -14.41 -9.09 -29.75
C GLY A 316 -13.39 -8.05 -29.26
N ASN A 317 -12.11 -8.42 -29.33
CA ASN A 317 -10.99 -7.55 -28.94
C ASN A 317 -10.59 -6.53 -30.02
N GLY A 318 -11.32 -6.43 -31.13
CA GLY A 318 -11.03 -5.51 -32.23
C GLY A 318 -9.79 -5.87 -33.06
N ILE A 319 -9.30 -7.11 -33.00
CA ILE A 319 -8.18 -7.62 -33.81
C ILE A 319 -8.70 -8.75 -34.72
N SER A 320 -8.60 -8.55 -36.01
CA SER A 320 -9.06 -9.54 -37.01
C SER A 320 -8.28 -10.85 -36.89
N ALA A 321 -8.99 -11.99 -36.77
CA ALA A 321 -8.36 -13.31 -36.78
C ALA A 321 -7.74 -13.67 -38.16
N ALA A 322 -8.18 -13.01 -39.24
CA ALA A 322 -7.67 -13.28 -40.58
C ALA A 322 -6.37 -12.56 -40.91
N THR A 323 -6.17 -11.35 -40.37
CA THR A 323 -5.01 -10.51 -40.68
C THR A 323 -4.09 -10.30 -39.47
N SER A 324 -4.56 -10.57 -38.26
CA SER A 324 -3.93 -10.20 -36.98
C SER A 324 -3.72 -8.69 -36.80
N GLU A 325 -4.48 -7.88 -37.53
CA GLU A 325 -4.42 -6.42 -37.45
C GLU A 325 -5.66 -5.84 -36.81
N ALA A 326 -5.56 -4.60 -36.32
CA ALA A 326 -6.69 -3.90 -35.74
C ALA A 326 -7.80 -3.66 -36.76
N ILE A 327 -9.04 -3.88 -36.35
CA ILE A 327 -10.25 -3.52 -37.13
C ILE A 327 -10.38 -2.00 -37.04
N THR A 328 -10.34 -1.34 -38.22
CA THR A 328 -10.38 0.14 -38.33
C THR A 328 -11.65 0.66 -38.99
N ASN A 329 -12.53 -0.25 -39.47
CA ASN A 329 -13.79 0.08 -40.14
C ASN A 329 -15.03 -0.14 -39.25
N ASN A 330 -14.82 -0.20 -37.94
CA ASN A 330 -15.92 -0.24 -36.97
C ASN A 330 -16.69 1.09 -36.98
N ASP A 331 -17.98 1.02 -36.69
CA ASP A 331 -18.82 2.20 -36.51
C ASP A 331 -18.88 2.51 -35.01
N PRO A 332 -18.32 3.64 -34.53
CA PRO A 332 -18.42 4.02 -33.13
C PRO A 332 -19.86 4.03 -32.59
N ASN A 333 -20.83 4.28 -33.45
CA ASN A 333 -22.26 4.32 -33.07
C ASN A 333 -22.86 2.95 -32.78
N ASP A 334 -22.16 1.84 -32.97
CA ASP A 334 -22.68 0.52 -32.62
C ASP A 334 -22.94 0.40 -31.11
N ALA A 335 -21.99 0.82 -30.31
CA ALA A 335 -22.07 0.74 -28.86
C ALA A 335 -22.01 2.11 -28.16
N ASN A 336 -21.83 3.21 -28.89
CA ASN A 336 -21.62 4.53 -28.30
C ASN A 336 -22.40 5.62 -29.06
N PHE A 337 -22.37 6.84 -28.51
CA PHE A 337 -22.86 8.05 -29.19
C PHE A 337 -21.93 9.22 -28.85
N SER A 338 -21.83 10.20 -29.75
CA SER A 338 -20.98 11.37 -29.55
C SER A 338 -21.57 12.34 -28.55
N THR A 339 -20.70 12.93 -27.74
CA THR A 339 -21.04 13.91 -26.69
C THR A 339 -20.07 15.09 -26.72
N ASN A 340 -20.26 16.04 -25.80
CA ASN A 340 -19.42 17.22 -25.64
C ASN A 340 -19.45 17.72 -24.19
N SER A 341 -18.77 18.82 -23.91
CA SER A 341 -18.72 19.43 -22.55
C SER A 341 -20.10 19.79 -22.00
N ALA A 342 -21.08 20.14 -22.85
CA ALA A 342 -22.45 20.42 -22.40
C ALA A 342 -23.17 19.18 -21.85
N TYR A 343 -22.83 17.98 -22.36
CA TYR A 343 -23.31 16.74 -21.78
C TYR A 343 -22.72 16.51 -20.37
N GLN A 344 -21.43 16.72 -20.22
CA GLN A 344 -20.72 16.56 -18.94
C GLN A 344 -21.07 17.71 -17.95
N GLN A 345 -21.48 18.85 -18.43
CA GLN A 345 -22.02 19.91 -17.57
C GLN A 345 -23.23 19.40 -16.75
N ASN A 346 -24.12 18.64 -17.38
CA ASN A 346 -25.26 18.06 -16.67
C ASN A 346 -24.81 17.03 -15.61
N TYR A 347 -23.71 16.31 -15.84
CA TYR A 347 -23.12 15.42 -14.85
C TYR A 347 -22.55 16.20 -13.66
N VAL A 348 -21.78 17.26 -13.89
CA VAL A 348 -21.30 18.16 -12.82
C VAL A 348 -22.46 18.76 -12.05
N GLN A 349 -23.53 19.20 -12.75
CA GLN A 349 -24.75 19.74 -12.12
C GLN A 349 -25.50 18.68 -11.29
N HIS A 350 -25.53 17.41 -11.75
CA HIS A 350 -26.07 16.31 -10.96
C HIS A 350 -25.30 16.14 -9.64
N LEU A 351 -23.96 16.10 -9.70
CA LEU A 351 -23.12 15.97 -8.50
C LEU A 351 -23.33 17.16 -7.53
N ILE A 352 -23.38 18.39 -8.06
CA ILE A 352 -23.64 19.59 -7.24
C ILE A 352 -25.07 19.55 -6.64
N GLY A 353 -26.05 19.15 -7.45
CA GLY A 353 -27.45 19.06 -7.02
C GLY A 353 -27.66 18.02 -5.92
N ARG A 354 -26.93 16.89 -6.00
CA ARG A 354 -27.03 15.79 -5.05
C ARG A 354 -26.23 16.01 -3.76
N TRP A 355 -25.02 16.56 -3.89
CA TRP A 355 -24.02 16.59 -2.80
C TRP A 355 -23.68 18.01 -2.33
N GLY A 356 -24.13 19.03 -3.06
CA GLY A 356 -23.77 20.43 -2.83
C GLY A 356 -22.51 20.84 -3.60
N ALA A 357 -22.22 22.13 -3.61
CA ALA A 357 -21.00 22.68 -4.19
C ALA A 357 -19.76 22.27 -3.36
N SER A 358 -18.57 22.37 -3.95
CA SER A 358 -17.28 22.06 -3.31
C SER A 358 -17.03 22.76 -1.97
N THR A 359 -17.63 23.93 -1.77
CA THR A 359 -17.56 24.69 -0.52
C THR A 359 -18.56 24.23 0.54
N ASN A 360 -19.56 23.44 0.15
CA ASN A 360 -20.64 22.97 1.01
C ASN A 360 -20.59 21.46 1.28
N GLY A 361 -19.40 20.86 1.12
CA GLY A 361 -19.18 19.43 1.37
C GLY A 361 -19.41 18.52 0.17
N GLY A 362 -19.70 19.07 -1.02
CA GLY A 362 -19.79 18.30 -2.26
C GLY A 362 -18.44 17.94 -2.86
N VAL A 363 -18.46 17.46 -4.09
CA VAL A 363 -17.25 17.07 -4.82
C VAL A 363 -16.35 18.28 -5.02
N ARG A 364 -15.11 18.17 -4.56
CA ARG A 364 -14.15 19.27 -4.65
C ARG A 364 -13.11 19.06 -5.74
N TYR A 365 -12.77 17.85 -6.07
CA TYR A 365 -11.66 17.52 -6.97
C TYR A 365 -12.21 16.83 -8.21
N TYR A 366 -11.84 17.35 -9.39
CA TYR A 366 -12.24 16.82 -10.69
C TYR A 366 -10.99 16.55 -11.54
N LEU A 367 -10.90 15.32 -12.07
CA LEU A 367 -9.86 14.91 -13.01
C LEU A 367 -10.33 15.19 -14.44
N MET A 368 -9.45 15.75 -15.25
CA MET A 368 -9.74 16.00 -16.66
C MET A 368 -9.37 14.75 -17.47
N ASP A 369 -10.26 13.76 -17.42
CA ASP A 369 -10.18 12.44 -18.06
C ASP A 369 -9.09 11.52 -17.47
N ASN A 370 -8.65 10.50 -18.23
CA ASN A 370 -7.66 9.51 -17.88
C ASN A 370 -6.79 9.18 -19.10
N GLU A 371 -5.45 9.23 -18.93
CA GLU A 371 -4.41 8.73 -19.84
C GLU A 371 -4.64 9.07 -21.33
N GLN A 372 -4.93 10.32 -21.63
CA GLN A 372 -5.39 10.76 -22.94
C GLN A 372 -4.45 10.36 -24.07
N SER A 373 -3.13 10.39 -23.84
CA SER A 373 -2.17 10.03 -24.88
C SER A 373 -2.21 8.53 -25.27
N LEU A 374 -2.96 7.70 -24.53
CA LEU A 374 -3.22 6.29 -24.87
C LEU A 374 -4.55 6.04 -25.58
N TRP A 375 -5.42 7.03 -25.78
CA TRP A 375 -6.76 6.81 -26.34
C TRP A 375 -6.74 6.06 -27.68
N PHE A 376 -5.72 6.26 -28.51
CA PHE A 376 -5.60 5.55 -29.79
C PHE A 376 -5.45 4.03 -29.65
N SER A 377 -5.11 3.53 -28.47
CA SER A 377 -5.01 2.11 -28.16
C SER A 377 -6.09 1.64 -27.19
N THR A 378 -6.28 2.35 -26.08
CA THR A 378 -7.25 1.95 -25.04
C THR A 378 -8.69 2.21 -25.45
N HIS A 379 -8.95 3.26 -26.25
CA HIS A 379 -10.25 3.65 -26.75
C HIS A 379 -10.32 3.70 -28.28
N ARG A 380 -9.56 2.84 -28.98
CA ARG A 380 -9.46 2.89 -30.45
C ARG A 380 -10.77 2.66 -31.18
N ASP A 381 -11.78 2.11 -30.50
CA ASP A 381 -13.14 1.94 -31.05
C ASP A 381 -13.82 3.28 -31.38
N VAL A 382 -13.44 4.36 -30.68
CA VAL A 382 -14.01 5.71 -30.86
C VAL A 382 -12.94 6.78 -31.11
N HIS A 383 -11.68 6.51 -30.76
CA HIS A 383 -10.55 7.46 -30.92
C HIS A 383 -9.32 6.75 -31.50
N PRO A 384 -9.37 6.27 -32.77
CA PRO A 384 -8.30 5.43 -33.36
C PRO A 384 -7.03 6.19 -33.74
N ILE A 385 -7.03 7.53 -33.67
CA ILE A 385 -5.87 8.38 -33.93
C ILE A 385 -5.45 9.00 -32.60
N GLY A 386 -4.15 8.95 -32.29
CA GLY A 386 -3.61 9.56 -31.06
C GLY A 386 -3.90 11.06 -31.01
N PRO A 387 -4.36 11.58 -29.86
CA PRO A 387 -4.63 13.02 -29.74
C PRO A 387 -3.33 13.83 -29.81
N THR A 388 -3.41 15.01 -30.42
CA THR A 388 -2.31 15.97 -30.46
C THR A 388 -2.24 16.78 -29.17
N MET A 389 -1.09 17.43 -28.92
CA MET A 389 -0.91 18.36 -27.81
C MET A 389 -2.01 19.44 -27.81
N GLN A 390 -2.34 19.99 -29.01
CA GLN A 390 -3.38 21.02 -29.14
C GLN A 390 -4.77 20.46 -28.83
N GLU A 391 -5.08 19.26 -29.29
CA GLU A 391 -6.39 18.65 -29.00
C GLU A 391 -6.63 18.51 -27.49
N ILE A 392 -5.64 18.00 -26.75
CA ILE A 392 -5.78 17.85 -25.30
C ILE A 392 -5.88 19.20 -24.60
N LEU A 393 -5.08 20.19 -25.02
CA LEU A 393 -5.21 21.55 -24.49
C LEU A 393 -6.63 22.09 -24.70
N ASP A 394 -7.17 22.00 -25.91
CA ASP A 394 -8.51 22.51 -26.23
C ASP A 394 -9.60 21.84 -25.39
N ARG A 395 -9.48 20.51 -25.21
CA ARG A 395 -10.39 19.75 -24.34
C ARG A 395 -10.27 20.16 -22.86
N ILE A 396 -9.07 20.27 -22.31
CA ILE A 396 -8.87 20.72 -20.94
C ILE A 396 -9.44 22.15 -20.75
N LEU A 397 -9.21 23.06 -21.69
CA LEU A 397 -9.75 24.42 -21.63
C LEU A 397 -11.27 24.43 -21.62
N ASP A 398 -11.92 23.64 -22.49
CA ASP A 398 -13.38 23.56 -22.59
C ASP A 398 -13.99 22.95 -21.30
N TYR A 399 -13.51 21.79 -20.90
CA TYR A 399 -14.10 21.06 -19.77
C TYR A 399 -13.75 21.66 -18.41
N ALA A 400 -12.54 22.16 -18.21
CA ALA A 400 -12.17 22.84 -16.98
C ALA A 400 -12.93 24.18 -16.84
N THR A 401 -13.12 24.93 -17.92
CA THR A 401 -13.98 26.12 -17.92
C THR A 401 -15.40 25.78 -17.53
N MET A 402 -15.95 24.70 -18.08
CA MET A 402 -17.29 24.22 -17.76
C MET A 402 -17.40 23.84 -16.27
N VAL A 403 -16.42 23.11 -15.71
CA VAL A 403 -16.39 22.77 -14.27
C VAL A 403 -16.35 24.04 -13.42
N LYS A 404 -15.43 24.97 -13.71
CA LYS A 404 -15.29 26.23 -12.97
C LYS A 404 -16.49 27.17 -13.09
N ALA A 405 -17.22 27.12 -14.21
CA ALA A 405 -18.45 27.89 -14.38
C ALA A 405 -19.58 27.37 -13.49
N ASN A 406 -19.65 26.05 -13.25
CA ASN A 406 -20.66 25.43 -12.39
C ASN A 406 -20.28 25.46 -10.91
N ASP A 407 -18.99 25.30 -10.60
CA ASP A 407 -18.42 25.38 -9.24
C ASP A 407 -17.06 26.10 -9.26
N PRO A 408 -17.03 27.41 -9.06
CA PRO A 408 -15.81 28.21 -9.12
C PRO A 408 -14.72 27.83 -8.10
N ASN A 409 -15.10 27.12 -7.05
CA ASN A 409 -14.18 26.68 -5.99
C ASN A 409 -13.73 25.22 -6.15
N ALA A 410 -14.25 24.50 -7.12
CA ALA A 410 -13.78 23.17 -7.49
C ALA A 410 -12.29 23.20 -7.85
N ARG A 411 -11.60 22.09 -7.64
CA ARG A 411 -10.19 21.91 -7.95
C ARG A 411 -10.06 21.00 -9.17
N VAL A 412 -9.37 21.47 -10.16
CA VAL A 412 -9.14 20.76 -11.42
C VAL A 412 -7.75 20.15 -11.38
N CYS A 413 -7.68 18.88 -11.74
CA CYS A 413 -6.48 18.06 -11.86
C CYS A 413 -6.31 17.63 -13.32
N ALA A 414 -5.13 17.80 -13.91
CA ALA A 414 -4.81 17.40 -15.28
C ALA A 414 -3.27 17.31 -15.46
N PRO A 415 -2.75 16.64 -16.52
CA PRO A 415 -3.46 15.92 -17.57
C PRO A 415 -3.78 14.44 -17.26
N GLU A 416 -3.35 13.85 -16.14
CA GLU A 416 -3.55 12.43 -15.82
C GLU A 416 -2.80 11.50 -16.80
N GLU A 417 -1.59 11.86 -17.22
CA GLU A 417 -0.85 11.08 -18.19
C GLU A 417 -0.26 9.78 -17.62
N TRP A 418 -0.33 8.71 -18.43
CA TRP A 418 -0.10 7.32 -18.05
C TRP A 418 1.31 6.98 -17.55
N GLY A 419 2.33 7.69 -18.04
CA GLY A 419 3.72 7.34 -17.76
C GLY A 419 4.71 8.13 -18.60
N TRP A 420 5.96 7.66 -18.59
CA TRP A 420 7.10 8.40 -19.09
C TRP A 420 6.91 8.97 -20.50
N SER A 421 6.49 8.16 -21.48
CA SER A 421 6.31 8.66 -22.85
C SER A 421 5.18 9.70 -22.93
N GLY A 422 4.10 9.54 -22.15
CA GLY A 422 2.99 10.49 -22.06
C GLY A 422 3.37 11.82 -21.43
N TYR A 423 4.48 11.89 -20.64
CA TYR A 423 4.94 13.17 -20.10
C TYR A 423 5.61 14.05 -21.15
N PHE A 424 6.21 13.44 -22.18
CA PHE A 424 7.04 14.14 -23.16
C PHE A 424 6.40 14.25 -24.53
N TYR A 425 5.50 13.32 -24.90
CA TYR A 425 4.97 13.18 -26.25
C TYR A 425 3.45 13.01 -26.25
N SER A 426 2.80 13.65 -27.20
CA SER A 426 1.36 13.44 -27.42
C SER A 426 1.04 12.01 -27.85
N GLY A 427 -0.24 11.62 -27.76
CA GLY A 427 -0.68 10.35 -28.30
C GLY A 427 -0.45 10.21 -29.80
N TYR A 428 -0.53 11.32 -30.54
CA TYR A 428 -0.22 11.35 -31.97
C TYR A 428 1.22 10.96 -32.25
N ASP A 429 2.19 11.57 -31.54
CA ASP A 429 3.61 11.27 -31.71
C ASP A 429 3.96 9.84 -31.26
N GLN A 430 3.36 9.35 -30.17
CA GLN A 430 3.53 7.98 -29.72
C GLN A 430 3.01 6.96 -30.75
N GLN A 431 1.82 7.20 -31.31
CA GLN A 431 1.27 6.37 -32.37
C GLN A 431 2.11 6.43 -33.64
N TRP A 432 2.54 7.64 -34.05
CA TRP A 432 3.37 7.85 -35.22
C TRP A 432 4.70 7.10 -35.11
N SER A 433 5.37 7.21 -33.97
CA SER A 433 6.67 6.55 -33.74
C SER A 433 6.53 5.02 -33.83
N GLY A 434 5.50 4.45 -33.25
CA GLY A 434 5.20 3.00 -33.32
C GLY A 434 4.93 2.54 -34.75
N GLN A 435 4.19 3.34 -35.55
CA GLN A 435 3.86 3.00 -36.96
C GLN A 435 5.08 3.10 -37.90
N HIS A 436 6.02 3.99 -37.61
CA HIS A 436 7.21 4.21 -38.46
C HIS A 436 8.47 3.50 -37.94
N GLY A 437 8.41 2.95 -36.73
CA GLY A 437 9.60 2.38 -36.07
C GLY A 437 10.69 3.42 -35.80
N ASP A 438 10.30 4.69 -35.71
CA ASP A 438 11.19 5.83 -35.48
C ASP A 438 10.98 6.36 -34.05
N TYR A 439 12.00 6.23 -33.24
CA TYR A 439 12.02 6.65 -31.83
C TYR A 439 12.86 7.90 -31.59
N ASN A 440 13.26 8.61 -32.66
CA ASN A 440 13.95 9.88 -32.54
C ASN A 440 12.95 11.02 -32.30
N ALA A 441 12.89 11.52 -31.09
CA ALA A 441 11.97 12.60 -30.70
C ALA A 441 12.09 13.89 -31.54
N ALA A 442 13.22 14.11 -32.24
CA ALA A 442 13.38 15.26 -33.14
C ALA A 442 12.51 15.15 -34.42
N ASP A 443 12.10 13.92 -34.77
CA ASP A 443 11.32 13.64 -35.98
C ASP A 443 9.82 13.55 -35.69
N TYR A 444 9.41 13.66 -34.42
CA TYR A 444 8.00 13.58 -34.00
C TYR A 444 7.20 14.79 -34.52
N PRO A 445 6.18 14.57 -35.36
CA PRO A 445 5.54 15.63 -36.11
C PRO A 445 4.75 16.62 -35.25
N ASP A 446 4.05 16.16 -34.21
CA ASP A 446 3.28 17.05 -33.35
C ASP A 446 4.20 17.87 -32.44
N ARG A 447 5.23 17.23 -31.86
CA ARG A 447 6.28 17.92 -31.13
C ARG A 447 6.98 18.99 -31.98
N ALA A 448 7.31 18.67 -33.24
CA ALA A 448 7.94 19.61 -34.18
C ALA A 448 7.00 20.80 -34.50
N ALA A 449 5.69 20.56 -34.70
CA ALA A 449 4.67 21.59 -34.89
C ALA A 449 4.57 22.56 -33.70
N HIS A 450 4.93 22.10 -32.49
CA HIS A 450 4.94 22.88 -31.26
C HIS A 450 6.36 23.37 -30.88
N GLY A 451 7.24 23.53 -31.86
CA GLY A 451 8.58 24.12 -31.68
C GLY A 451 9.56 23.21 -30.91
N GLY A 452 9.33 21.89 -30.88
CA GLY A 452 10.18 20.92 -30.22
C GLY A 452 10.04 20.86 -28.70
N TRP A 453 8.98 21.44 -28.15
CA TRP A 453 8.71 21.38 -26.73
C TRP A 453 8.27 19.98 -26.31
N ASP A 454 8.62 19.59 -25.09
CA ASP A 454 8.03 18.43 -24.44
C ASP A 454 6.58 18.74 -24.02
N TYR A 455 5.71 17.74 -24.09
CA TYR A 455 4.27 17.91 -23.93
C TYR A 455 3.85 18.52 -22.58
N ALA A 456 4.28 17.96 -21.46
CA ALA A 456 3.85 18.41 -20.14
C ALA A 456 4.22 19.89 -19.84
N PRO A 457 5.48 20.35 -20.02
CA PRO A 457 5.82 21.75 -19.83
C PRO A 457 5.17 22.69 -20.84
N TRP A 458 4.92 22.24 -22.09
CA TRP A 458 4.19 23.02 -23.07
C TRP A 458 2.73 23.21 -22.65
N LEU A 459 2.05 22.15 -22.25
CA LEU A 459 0.67 22.21 -21.79
C LEU A 459 0.50 23.20 -20.60
N LEU A 460 1.39 23.12 -19.62
CA LEU A 460 1.40 24.02 -18.48
C LEU A 460 1.60 25.50 -18.92
N GLN A 461 2.50 25.74 -19.86
CA GLN A 461 2.72 27.07 -20.40
C GLN A 461 1.50 27.62 -21.14
N GLN A 462 0.81 26.80 -21.95
CA GLN A 462 -0.39 27.22 -22.68
C GLN A 462 -1.55 27.53 -21.73
N LEU A 463 -1.78 26.67 -20.74
CA LEU A 463 -2.80 26.88 -19.69
C LEU A 463 -2.51 28.17 -18.93
N TYR A 464 -1.26 28.44 -18.55
CA TYR A 464 -0.88 29.66 -17.87
C TYR A 464 -1.14 30.92 -18.73
N GLN A 465 -0.83 30.85 -20.02
CA GLN A 465 -1.08 31.97 -20.96
C GLN A 465 -2.60 32.23 -21.08
N HIS A 466 -3.39 31.18 -21.26
CA HIS A 466 -4.85 31.29 -21.33
C HIS A 466 -5.41 31.94 -20.05
N ASP A 467 -5.02 31.44 -18.88
CA ASP A 467 -5.54 31.89 -17.60
C ASP A 467 -5.11 33.33 -17.28
N THR A 468 -3.90 33.72 -17.68
CA THR A 468 -3.43 35.09 -17.57
C THR A 468 -4.26 36.04 -18.43
N ASN A 469 -4.65 35.61 -19.64
CA ASN A 469 -5.44 36.40 -20.58
C ASN A 469 -6.93 36.48 -20.16
N SER A 470 -7.48 35.36 -19.66
CA SER A 470 -8.89 35.28 -19.22
C SER A 470 -9.11 35.86 -17.82
N GLY A 471 -8.08 35.93 -16.99
CA GLY A 471 -8.17 36.28 -15.57
C GLY A 471 -8.77 35.18 -14.70
N GLN A 472 -8.96 33.99 -15.22
CA GLN A 472 -9.51 32.83 -14.49
C GLN A 472 -8.50 31.67 -14.46
N ARG A 473 -8.14 31.21 -13.24
CA ARG A 473 -7.31 30.03 -13.06
C ARG A 473 -8.12 28.77 -13.29
N LEU A 474 -7.72 27.93 -14.25
CA LEU A 474 -8.37 26.66 -14.55
C LEU A 474 -7.69 25.50 -13.82
N LEU A 475 -6.36 25.33 -13.95
CA LEU A 475 -5.62 24.20 -13.39
C LEU A 475 -5.16 24.46 -11.96
N ASP A 476 -5.56 23.59 -11.01
CA ASP A 476 -5.12 23.62 -9.62
C ASP A 476 -3.98 22.63 -9.34
N TYR A 477 -4.05 21.42 -9.92
CA TYR A 477 -3.08 20.34 -9.73
C TYR A 477 -2.61 19.80 -11.09
N PHE A 478 -1.31 19.75 -11.27
CA PHE A 478 -0.68 19.02 -12.34
C PHE A 478 -0.49 17.56 -11.87
N THR A 479 -1.17 16.62 -12.52
CA THR A 479 -1.26 15.24 -12.07
C THR A 479 -0.83 14.26 -13.15
N LEU A 480 -0.12 13.20 -12.72
CA LEU A 480 0.46 12.16 -13.55
C LEU A 480 0.25 10.78 -12.92
N HIS A 481 0.38 9.72 -13.71
CA HIS A 481 0.49 8.35 -13.25
C HIS A 481 1.93 7.87 -13.30
N CYS A 482 2.31 6.94 -12.43
CA CYS A 482 3.66 6.40 -12.42
C CYS A 482 3.67 4.95 -11.94
N TYR A 483 4.05 4.05 -12.83
CA TYR A 483 4.22 2.64 -12.54
C TYR A 483 5.66 2.20 -12.82
N PRO A 484 6.26 1.33 -12.00
CA PRO A 484 7.58 0.80 -12.27
C PRO A 484 7.53 -0.15 -13.48
N GLN A 485 8.58 -0.19 -14.27
CA GLN A 485 8.60 -0.87 -15.55
C GLN A 485 9.65 -2.00 -15.65
N GLY A 486 10.31 -2.34 -14.55
CA GLY A 486 11.33 -3.39 -14.52
C GLY A 486 10.80 -4.78 -14.12
N GLY A 487 9.48 -4.92 -13.96
CA GLY A 487 8.80 -6.16 -13.51
C GLY A 487 8.37 -6.16 -12.06
N GLU A 488 8.69 -5.12 -11.29
CA GLU A 488 8.38 -5.01 -9.87
C GLU A 488 6.89 -4.74 -9.59
N SER A 489 6.10 -4.37 -10.59
CA SER A 489 4.64 -4.17 -10.45
C SER A 489 3.84 -5.47 -10.32
N GLY A 490 4.45 -6.63 -10.61
CA GLY A 490 3.84 -7.95 -10.44
C GLY A 490 3.99 -8.53 -9.04
N ASP A 491 3.58 -9.79 -8.90
CA ASP A 491 3.63 -10.53 -7.63
C ASP A 491 4.89 -11.40 -7.46
N ASP A 492 5.89 -11.27 -8.35
CA ASP A 492 7.13 -12.02 -8.22
C ASP A 492 7.91 -11.57 -6.97
N VAL A 493 8.24 -12.54 -6.13
CA VAL A 493 9.02 -12.39 -4.89
C VAL A 493 10.35 -13.09 -4.96
N SER A 494 10.92 -13.24 -6.16
CA SER A 494 12.32 -13.62 -6.30
C SER A 494 13.24 -12.55 -5.71
N VAL A 495 14.39 -12.94 -5.18
CA VAL A 495 15.37 -12.00 -4.58
C VAL A 495 15.70 -10.82 -5.50
N ALA A 496 15.77 -11.06 -6.82
CA ALA A 496 16.06 -10.03 -7.80
C ALA A 496 14.91 -8.99 -7.87
N THR A 497 13.67 -9.48 -7.95
CA THR A 497 12.49 -8.61 -8.05
C THR A 497 12.18 -7.90 -6.73
N GLU A 498 12.32 -8.58 -5.58
CA GLU A 498 12.20 -7.95 -4.27
C GLU A 498 13.21 -6.81 -4.10
N THR A 499 14.48 -7.06 -4.47
CA THR A 499 15.52 -6.01 -4.42
C THR A 499 15.19 -4.85 -5.35
N LEU A 500 14.76 -5.15 -6.59
CA LEU A 500 14.40 -4.12 -7.56
C LEU A 500 13.21 -3.29 -7.08
N ARG A 501 12.17 -3.93 -6.53
CA ARG A 501 10.97 -3.26 -6.00
C ARG A 501 11.30 -2.26 -4.90
N ASP A 502 12.15 -2.63 -3.95
CA ASP A 502 12.56 -1.76 -2.85
C ASP A 502 13.48 -0.60 -3.31
N VAL A 503 14.31 -0.83 -4.34
CA VAL A 503 15.26 0.17 -4.83
C VAL A 503 14.61 1.14 -5.81
N SER A 504 13.68 0.69 -6.65
CA SER A 504 13.06 1.50 -7.72
C SER A 504 12.19 2.65 -7.20
N THR A 505 11.77 2.63 -5.94
CA THR A 505 11.10 3.78 -5.29
C THR A 505 11.92 5.06 -5.34
N ARG A 506 13.26 4.95 -5.47
CA ARG A 506 14.19 6.07 -5.60
C ARG A 506 13.99 6.89 -6.89
N GLN A 507 13.34 6.33 -7.91
CA GLN A 507 13.02 7.05 -9.15
C GLN A 507 12.19 8.33 -8.92
N PHE A 508 11.49 8.44 -7.78
CA PHE A 508 10.72 9.64 -7.46
C PHE A 508 11.56 10.83 -7.02
N TRP A 509 12.78 10.61 -6.49
CA TRP A 509 13.50 11.70 -5.83
C TRP A 509 15.01 11.73 -6.04
N ASP A 510 15.68 10.57 -6.23
CA ASP A 510 17.12 10.48 -6.09
C ASP A 510 17.85 10.77 -7.38
N THR A 511 18.71 11.77 -7.34
CA THR A 511 19.54 12.18 -8.48
C THR A 511 20.71 11.24 -8.77
N ASN A 512 20.94 10.24 -7.90
CA ASN A 512 21.98 9.21 -8.08
C ASN A 512 21.39 7.85 -8.49
N TYR A 513 20.07 7.70 -8.46
CA TYR A 513 19.41 6.44 -8.85
C TYR A 513 19.37 6.34 -10.37
N VAL A 514 20.02 5.30 -10.88
CA VAL A 514 19.98 4.92 -12.30
C VAL A 514 18.85 3.89 -12.47
N ASP A 515 17.81 4.28 -13.18
CA ASP A 515 16.69 3.40 -13.47
C ASP A 515 17.11 2.22 -14.35
N ARG A 516 16.57 1.03 -14.05
CA ARG A 516 16.96 -0.25 -14.69
C ARG A 516 15.93 -0.73 -15.72
N SER A 517 14.90 0.05 -15.99
CA SER A 517 13.88 -0.25 -16.99
C SER A 517 14.13 0.52 -18.29
N TRP A 518 13.28 0.26 -19.29
CA TRP A 518 13.28 1.00 -20.57
C TRP A 518 13.08 2.51 -20.39
N ILE A 519 12.43 2.94 -19.31
CA ILE A 519 12.26 4.37 -18.99
C ILE A 519 13.64 5.00 -18.77
N GLY A 520 14.51 4.34 -18.02
CA GLY A 520 15.87 4.82 -17.78
C GLY A 520 16.64 5.07 -19.06
N GLU A 521 16.45 4.24 -20.10
CA GLU A 521 17.12 4.41 -21.40
C GLU A 521 16.70 5.70 -22.12
N GLN A 522 15.48 6.21 -21.85
CA GLN A 522 14.98 7.47 -22.42
C GLN A 522 15.29 8.68 -21.55
N ALA A 523 15.54 8.49 -20.26
CA ALA A 523 15.86 9.58 -19.35
C ALA A 523 17.32 10.04 -19.51
N SER A 524 17.59 11.31 -19.27
CA SER A 524 18.96 11.84 -19.26
C SER A 524 19.80 11.15 -18.19
N ASN A 525 20.83 10.44 -18.59
CA ASN A 525 21.70 9.64 -17.73
C ASN A 525 20.94 8.54 -16.95
N ASN A 526 19.81 8.07 -17.43
CA ASN A 526 18.93 7.09 -16.80
C ASN A 526 18.39 7.53 -15.42
N ILE A 527 18.29 8.83 -15.17
CA ILE A 527 17.84 9.42 -13.90
C ILE A 527 16.45 10.02 -14.09
N LEU A 528 15.44 9.44 -13.43
CA LEU A 528 14.04 9.88 -13.54
C LEU A 528 13.75 11.08 -12.64
N MET A 529 14.02 10.98 -11.36
CA MET A 529 13.75 11.98 -10.31
C MET A 529 12.42 12.73 -10.53
N LEU A 530 11.30 11.96 -10.58
CA LEU A 530 10.02 12.46 -11.10
C LEU A 530 9.47 13.66 -10.31
N ILE A 531 9.47 13.63 -8.98
CA ILE A 531 8.93 14.75 -8.18
C ILE A 531 9.73 16.03 -8.36
N PRO A 532 11.07 16.05 -8.29
CA PRO A 532 11.85 17.22 -8.67
C PRO A 532 11.57 17.72 -10.10
N ARG A 533 11.37 16.82 -11.05
CA ARG A 533 11.03 17.14 -12.44
C ARG A 533 9.65 17.81 -12.53
N MET A 534 8.63 17.27 -11.87
CA MET A 534 7.30 17.86 -11.80
C MET A 534 7.35 19.27 -11.18
N LYS A 535 8.11 19.43 -10.09
CA LYS A 535 8.32 20.75 -9.47
C LYS A 535 8.96 21.76 -10.43
N ASN A 536 9.88 21.30 -11.27
CA ASN A 536 10.46 22.15 -12.31
C ASN A 536 9.44 22.48 -13.41
N TRP A 537 8.66 21.51 -13.88
CA TRP A 537 7.65 21.74 -14.92
C TRP A 537 6.58 22.74 -14.51
N VAL A 538 6.07 22.66 -13.27
CA VAL A 538 5.04 23.61 -12.79
C VAL A 538 5.56 25.03 -12.61
N THR A 539 6.86 25.30 -12.78
CA THR A 539 7.36 26.66 -12.87
C THR A 539 6.83 27.39 -14.12
N ASN A 540 6.40 26.63 -15.16
CA ASN A 540 5.72 27.18 -16.34
C ASN A 540 4.27 27.61 -16.04
N TYR A 541 3.70 27.19 -14.90
CA TYR A 541 2.41 27.65 -14.42
C TYR A 541 2.47 27.87 -12.89
N PRO A 542 3.02 29.01 -12.44
CA PRO A 542 3.30 29.25 -11.02
C PRO A 542 2.08 29.09 -10.12
N GLY A 543 2.27 28.45 -8.97
CA GLY A 543 1.22 28.18 -7.99
C GLY A 543 0.39 26.92 -8.28
N THR A 544 0.66 26.19 -9.36
CA THR A 544 0.10 24.87 -9.60
C THR A 544 0.74 23.86 -8.65
N LYS A 545 -0.08 23.03 -8.05
CA LYS A 545 0.33 21.92 -7.19
C LYS A 545 0.62 20.67 -8.01
N ILE A 546 1.31 19.69 -7.42
CA ILE A 546 1.69 18.46 -8.09
C ILE A 546 1.06 17.23 -7.45
N GLY A 547 0.64 16.25 -8.25
CA GLY A 547 0.05 15.02 -7.75
C GLY A 547 0.40 13.80 -8.59
N ILE A 548 0.33 12.62 -7.95
CA ILE A 548 0.45 11.32 -8.60
C ILE A 548 -0.83 10.55 -8.33
N THR A 549 -1.70 10.48 -9.33
CA THR A 549 -3.07 10.01 -9.21
C THR A 549 -3.23 8.53 -9.49
N GLU A 550 -2.17 7.90 -10.03
CA GLU A 550 -2.03 6.45 -10.04
C GLU A 550 -0.58 6.03 -9.81
N TYR A 551 -0.40 5.04 -8.96
CA TYR A 551 0.85 4.32 -8.74
C TYR A 551 0.57 2.97 -8.06
N ASN A 552 1.37 1.95 -8.37
CA ASN A 552 1.33 0.64 -7.71
C ASN A 552 2.67 -0.07 -7.91
N TRP A 553 3.24 -0.60 -6.81
CA TRP A 553 4.53 -1.32 -6.81
C TRP A 553 4.37 -2.83 -6.68
N GLY A 554 3.16 -3.38 -6.81
CA GLY A 554 2.87 -4.82 -6.82
C GLY A 554 3.06 -5.54 -5.49
N ALA A 555 3.12 -6.86 -5.55
CA ALA A 555 3.36 -7.79 -4.43
C ALA A 555 2.49 -7.49 -3.18
N GLU A 556 1.21 -7.19 -3.37
CA GLU A 556 0.32 -6.71 -2.30
C GLU A 556 0.20 -7.68 -1.13
N ALA A 557 0.22 -8.98 -1.43
CA ALA A 557 0.10 -10.06 -0.45
C ALA A 557 1.41 -10.34 0.31
N PHE A 558 2.51 -9.65 -0.03
CA PHE A 558 3.83 -9.93 0.52
C PHE A 558 4.40 -8.72 1.25
N ILE A 559 5.28 -9.00 2.22
CA ILE A 559 5.92 -7.92 3.02
C ILE A 559 6.79 -7.00 2.16
N ASN A 560 7.35 -7.49 1.06
CA ASN A 560 8.13 -6.67 0.14
C ASN A 560 7.28 -5.61 -0.59
N GLY A 561 6.03 -5.93 -0.99
CA GLY A 561 5.09 -4.92 -1.48
C GLY A 561 4.75 -3.88 -0.40
N ALA A 562 4.68 -4.30 0.86
CA ALA A 562 4.45 -3.42 2.00
C ALA A 562 5.63 -2.47 2.25
N THR A 563 6.89 -2.95 2.17
CA THR A 563 8.09 -2.10 2.34
C THR A 563 8.15 -1.04 1.25
N ALA A 564 7.91 -1.41 -0.01
CA ALA A 564 7.84 -0.46 -1.12
C ALA A 564 6.71 0.57 -0.93
N GLN A 565 5.50 0.14 -0.56
CA GLN A 565 4.37 1.05 -0.33
C GLN A 565 4.63 2.03 0.83
N ALA A 566 5.24 1.56 1.92
CA ALA A 566 5.59 2.42 3.04
C ALA A 566 6.67 3.43 2.64
N ASP A 567 7.64 3.01 1.84
CA ASP A 567 8.72 3.87 1.32
C ASP A 567 8.14 5.00 0.44
N LEU A 568 7.21 4.66 -0.47
CA LEU A 568 6.53 5.64 -1.33
C LEU A 568 5.79 6.70 -0.52
N LEU A 569 5.00 6.31 0.48
CA LEU A 569 4.30 7.27 1.33
C LEU A 569 5.26 8.19 2.09
N GLY A 570 6.39 7.64 2.56
CA GLY A 570 7.45 8.41 3.19
C GLY A 570 8.13 9.40 2.23
N ILE A 571 8.44 8.93 1.01
CA ILE A 571 9.01 9.76 -0.08
C ILE A 571 8.05 10.90 -0.43
N PHE A 572 6.77 10.63 -0.66
CA PHE A 572 5.79 11.65 -1.00
C PHE A 572 5.69 12.75 0.07
N GLY A 573 5.71 12.34 1.35
CA GLY A 573 5.74 13.29 2.47
C GLY A 573 7.02 14.10 2.52
N ARG A 574 8.18 13.47 2.41
CA ARG A 574 9.49 14.12 2.45
C ARG A 574 9.71 15.04 1.26
N GLU A 575 9.32 14.62 0.07
CA GLU A 575 9.48 15.42 -1.14
C GLU A 575 8.40 16.49 -1.30
N GLY A 576 7.40 16.55 -0.41
CA GLY A 576 6.35 17.57 -0.44
C GLY A 576 5.45 17.46 -1.67
N LEU A 577 5.06 16.24 -2.03
CA LEU A 577 4.00 16.00 -3.00
C LEU A 577 2.67 16.50 -2.44
N ASP A 578 1.81 17.12 -3.25
CA ASP A 578 0.56 17.70 -2.77
C ASP A 578 -0.60 16.71 -2.73
N LEU A 579 -0.62 15.71 -3.62
CA LEU A 579 -1.71 14.73 -3.75
C LEU A 579 -1.16 13.39 -4.27
N ALA A 580 -1.66 12.27 -3.75
CA ALA A 580 -1.41 10.95 -4.33
C ALA A 580 -2.61 10.02 -4.10
N THR A 581 -2.89 9.15 -5.08
CA THR A 581 -3.87 8.06 -4.95
C THR A 581 -3.30 6.77 -5.55
N ARG A 582 -3.26 5.71 -4.72
CA ARG A 582 -2.79 4.40 -5.16
C ARG A 582 -3.85 3.69 -6.02
N TRP A 583 -3.42 2.99 -7.05
CA TRP A 583 -4.25 2.12 -7.88
C TRP A 583 -4.05 0.64 -7.48
N THR A 584 -5.03 -0.08 -6.95
CA THR A 584 -6.29 0.30 -6.35
C THR A 584 -6.19 0.14 -4.83
N THR A 585 -7.29 0.14 -4.09
CA THR A 585 -7.29 -0.23 -2.66
C THR A 585 -6.88 -1.70 -2.53
N PRO A 586 -5.77 -2.03 -1.83
CA PRO A 586 -5.38 -3.42 -1.64
C PRO A 586 -6.39 -4.14 -0.75
N ALA A 587 -6.49 -5.45 -0.89
CA ALA A 587 -7.38 -6.25 -0.05
C ALA A 587 -7.06 -6.04 1.44
N ALA A 588 -8.09 -5.90 2.25
CA ALA A 588 -7.95 -5.77 3.69
C ALA A 588 -7.13 -6.94 4.27
N ASN A 589 -6.27 -6.66 5.23
CA ASN A 589 -5.36 -7.61 5.85
C ASN A 589 -4.19 -8.11 4.97
N THR A 590 -3.95 -7.50 3.81
CA THR A 590 -2.66 -7.70 3.12
C THR A 590 -1.56 -6.87 3.78
N PRO A 591 -0.28 -7.28 3.67
CA PRO A 591 0.83 -6.49 4.17
C PRO A 591 0.86 -5.06 3.62
N THR A 592 0.55 -4.87 2.33
CA THR A 592 0.47 -3.55 1.70
C THR A 592 -0.65 -2.69 2.29
N TYR A 593 -1.83 -3.26 2.56
CA TYR A 593 -2.89 -2.54 3.29
C TYR A 593 -2.44 -2.09 4.68
N LEU A 594 -1.73 -2.96 5.41
CA LEU A 594 -1.21 -2.63 6.74
C LEU A 594 -0.07 -1.61 6.70
N ALA A 595 0.76 -1.60 5.65
CA ALA A 595 1.76 -0.56 5.43
C ALA A 595 1.13 0.83 5.22
N MET A 596 -0.02 0.90 4.56
CA MET A 596 -0.80 2.13 4.45
C MET A 596 -1.40 2.52 5.80
N LYS A 597 -1.97 1.54 6.52
CA LYS A 597 -2.60 1.73 7.82
C LYS A 597 -1.63 2.23 8.89
N ILE A 598 -0.37 1.75 8.92
CA ILE A 598 0.61 2.15 9.93
C ILE A 598 0.95 3.65 9.86
N TYR A 599 0.81 4.29 8.69
CA TYR A 599 0.98 5.74 8.56
C TYR A 599 -0.18 6.54 9.17
N ARG A 600 -1.42 6.02 9.14
CA ARG A 600 -2.60 6.82 9.41
C ARG A 600 -3.48 6.31 10.54
N ASN A 601 -3.29 5.05 10.96
CA ASN A 601 -4.10 4.41 11.99
C ASN A 601 -3.38 3.21 12.62
N TYR A 602 -2.15 3.45 13.13
CA TYR A 602 -1.28 2.37 13.60
C TYR A 602 -1.78 1.67 14.87
N ASP A 603 -2.60 2.35 15.68
CA ASP A 603 -3.13 1.84 16.95
C ASP A 603 -4.62 1.45 16.89
N GLY A 604 -5.28 1.66 15.74
CA GLY A 604 -6.72 1.47 15.60
C GLY A 604 -7.57 2.64 16.10
N GLU A 605 -6.95 3.66 16.71
CA GLU A 605 -7.60 4.85 17.28
C GLU A 605 -7.32 6.11 16.43
N ARG A 606 -6.95 5.92 15.16
CA ARG A 606 -6.59 6.96 14.18
C ARG A 606 -5.37 7.80 14.56
N SER A 607 -4.47 7.27 15.40
CA SER A 607 -3.16 7.88 15.56
C SER A 607 -2.34 7.73 14.29
N ALA A 608 -1.70 8.83 13.88
CA ALA A 608 -1.04 8.91 12.58
C ALA A 608 0.44 9.29 12.69
N PHE A 609 1.19 9.06 11.64
CA PHE A 609 2.46 9.70 11.36
C PHE A 609 2.26 11.22 11.37
N GLY A 610 3.28 12.00 11.70
CA GLY A 610 3.14 13.45 11.87
C GLY A 610 2.80 14.19 10.56
N ASP A 611 2.56 15.47 10.68
CA ASP A 611 2.09 16.37 9.62
C ASP A 611 3.11 17.46 9.22
N ILE A 612 4.26 17.53 9.91
CA ILE A 612 5.41 18.37 9.54
C ILE A 612 6.62 17.47 9.28
N SER A 613 7.03 17.34 8.04
CA SER A 613 8.27 16.63 7.67
C SER A 613 9.48 17.29 8.31
N VAL A 614 10.44 16.48 8.75
CA VAL A 614 11.75 16.94 9.26
C VAL A 614 12.84 16.07 8.64
N ALA A 615 14.11 16.54 8.73
CA ALA A 615 15.23 15.82 8.14
C ALA A 615 15.43 14.44 8.77
N ALA A 616 15.57 13.42 7.92
CA ALA A 616 16.03 12.09 8.28
C ALA A 616 17.06 11.62 7.24
N ALA A 617 18.18 11.11 7.68
CA ALA A 617 19.26 10.64 6.81
C ALA A 617 19.64 9.19 7.15
N VAL A 618 19.92 8.40 6.13
CA VAL A 618 20.35 7.01 6.19
C VAL A 618 21.63 6.83 5.36
N PRO A 619 22.52 5.90 5.72
CA PRO A 619 23.77 5.67 4.97
C PRO A 619 23.52 5.09 3.57
N ASN A 620 22.56 4.16 3.44
CA ASN A 620 22.20 3.52 2.20
C ASN A 620 20.68 3.33 2.11
N PRO A 621 19.97 4.06 1.22
CA PRO A 621 18.52 3.93 1.08
C PRO A 621 18.07 2.62 0.42
N ASP A 622 18.99 1.83 -0.16
CA ASP A 622 18.68 0.51 -0.71
C ASP A 622 18.49 -0.53 0.38
N ASP A 623 19.21 -0.40 1.51
CA ASP A 623 19.14 -1.34 2.63
C ASP A 623 18.07 -0.91 3.66
N LEU A 624 17.92 0.41 3.85
CA LEU A 624 17.01 0.97 4.84
C LEU A 624 16.62 2.40 4.48
N SER A 625 15.33 2.70 4.58
CA SER A 625 14.81 4.07 4.49
C SER A 625 14.30 4.56 5.83
N ALA A 626 14.38 5.88 6.04
CA ALA A 626 13.82 6.52 7.22
C ALA A 626 13.16 7.85 6.86
N PHE A 627 11.99 8.09 7.46
CA PHE A 627 11.22 9.32 7.33
C PHE A 627 10.82 9.82 8.70
N ALA A 628 10.95 11.11 8.93
CA ALA A 628 10.65 11.69 10.23
C ALA A 628 9.68 12.86 10.11
N SER A 629 8.84 13.03 11.12
CA SER A 629 7.89 14.14 11.16
C SER A 629 7.53 14.54 12.59
N ILE A 630 7.16 15.81 12.76
CA ILE A 630 6.54 16.30 13.99
C ILE A 630 5.02 16.23 13.81
N ARG A 631 4.35 15.67 14.80
CA ARG A 631 2.90 15.63 14.86
C ARG A 631 2.39 16.86 15.62
N THR A 632 1.66 17.77 14.92
CA THR A 632 1.30 19.08 15.50
C THR A 632 0.34 18.99 16.66
N CYS A 633 -0.53 17.96 16.72
CA CYS A 633 -1.54 17.85 17.77
C CYS A 633 -0.96 17.60 19.17
N ASP A 634 0.21 16.93 19.28
CA ASP A 634 0.87 16.60 20.56
C ASP A 634 2.38 16.88 20.56
N SER A 635 2.92 17.36 19.44
CA SER A 635 4.34 17.63 19.23
C SER A 635 5.25 16.39 19.32
N ALA A 636 4.71 15.19 19.24
CA ALA A 636 5.51 13.97 19.19
C ALA A 636 6.36 13.95 17.89
N LEU A 637 7.59 13.47 18.02
CA LEU A 637 8.41 13.10 16.88
C LEU A 637 8.05 11.67 16.49
N THR A 638 7.65 11.47 15.24
CA THR A 638 7.43 10.14 14.67
C THR A 638 8.50 9.83 13.65
N VAL A 639 9.05 8.62 13.70
CA VAL A 639 10.08 8.17 12.76
C VAL A 639 9.65 6.81 12.19
N MET A 640 9.40 6.77 10.90
CA MET A 640 9.15 5.53 10.15
C MET A 640 10.49 5.00 9.65
N VAL A 641 10.82 3.77 10.00
CA VAL A 641 12.03 3.09 9.55
C VAL A 641 11.62 1.83 8.80
N ILE A 642 12.08 1.71 7.56
CA ILE A 642 11.76 0.62 6.65
C ILE A 642 13.04 -0.16 6.38
N ASN A 643 13.14 -1.35 6.94
CA ASN A 643 14.27 -2.25 6.72
C ASN A 643 13.99 -3.10 5.48
N LYS A 644 14.77 -2.91 4.44
CA LYS A 644 14.65 -3.55 3.11
C LYS A 644 15.55 -4.78 2.98
N THR A 645 16.41 -5.07 3.97
CA THR A 645 17.27 -6.25 3.91
C THR A 645 16.44 -7.52 3.88
N LEU A 646 16.74 -8.42 2.97
CA LEU A 646 15.93 -9.62 2.75
C LEU A 646 16.14 -10.70 3.82
N THR A 647 17.26 -10.65 4.54
CA THR A 647 17.62 -11.67 5.54
C THR A 647 18.29 -11.03 6.76
N GLY A 648 18.23 -11.75 7.89
CA GLY A 648 18.90 -11.35 9.13
C GLY A 648 18.21 -10.22 9.87
N TYR A 649 18.80 -9.83 10.99
CA TYR A 649 18.36 -8.69 11.79
C TYR A 649 19.31 -7.51 11.57
N THR A 650 18.76 -6.30 11.45
CA THR A 650 19.55 -5.08 11.28
C THR A 650 19.57 -4.29 12.59
N PRO A 651 20.73 -4.20 13.28
CA PRO A 651 20.89 -3.32 14.42
C PRO A 651 20.69 -1.86 13.98
N LEU A 652 19.83 -1.14 14.70
CA LEU A 652 19.53 0.27 14.48
C LEU A 652 20.06 1.13 15.61
N ALA A 653 20.69 2.25 15.28
CA ALA A 653 20.90 3.38 16.16
C ALA A 653 20.25 4.62 15.55
N LEU A 654 19.08 5.00 16.05
CA LEU A 654 18.35 6.18 15.65
C LEU A 654 18.79 7.37 16.51
N GLY A 655 19.65 8.22 15.95
CA GLY A 655 20.11 9.47 16.56
C GLY A 655 19.12 10.59 16.30
N VAL A 656 18.71 11.29 17.35
CA VAL A 656 17.76 12.39 17.28
C VAL A 656 18.40 13.65 17.87
N THR A 657 18.40 14.72 17.09
CA THR A 657 18.88 16.05 17.47
C THR A 657 17.76 17.07 17.49
N ASN A 658 17.93 18.13 18.23
CA ASN A 658 16.93 19.20 18.40
C ASN A 658 15.57 18.70 18.90
N PHE A 659 15.58 17.64 19.72
CA PHE A 659 14.42 17.03 20.36
C PHE A 659 14.80 16.53 21.77
N ALA A 660 13.85 15.87 22.47
CA ALA A 660 14.12 15.32 23.81
C ALA A 660 15.32 14.35 23.81
N ASN A 661 16.29 14.59 24.69
CA ASN A 661 17.55 13.85 24.77
C ASN A 661 17.42 12.48 25.46
N SER A 662 16.31 12.24 26.14
CA SER A 662 16.02 10.97 26.83
C SER A 662 14.50 10.78 26.97
N GLY A 663 14.07 9.54 27.09
CA GLY A 663 12.65 9.21 27.25
C GLY A 663 12.35 7.74 26.99
N GLN A 664 11.08 7.48 26.66
CA GLN A 664 10.57 6.18 26.22
C GLN A 664 10.01 6.34 24.80
N ALA A 665 10.59 5.68 23.84
CA ALA A 665 10.06 5.61 22.47
C ALA A 665 9.05 4.47 22.40
N GLN A 666 7.84 4.76 21.93
CA GLN A 666 6.89 3.72 21.52
C GLN A 666 7.33 3.16 20.17
N ALA A 667 7.11 1.87 19.94
CA ALA A 667 7.40 1.24 18.67
C ALA A 667 6.21 0.38 18.19
N TRP A 668 5.86 0.54 16.93
CA TRP A 668 4.83 -0.23 16.24
C TRP A 668 5.48 -0.88 15.01
N GLN A 669 5.30 -2.17 14.83
CA GLN A 669 6.05 -2.91 13.82
C GLN A 669 5.14 -3.80 12.96
N LEU A 670 5.37 -3.77 11.66
CA LEU A 670 4.81 -4.68 10.66
C LEU A 670 5.95 -5.54 10.10
N THR A 671 5.73 -6.84 10.06
CA THR A 671 6.64 -7.84 9.48
C THR A 671 5.85 -8.82 8.62
N ALA A 672 6.50 -9.86 8.10
CA ALA A 672 5.84 -10.95 7.37
C ALA A 672 4.76 -11.69 8.20
N SER A 673 4.66 -11.45 9.52
CA SER A 673 3.52 -11.95 10.33
C SER A 673 2.19 -11.29 9.99
N ASN A 674 2.19 -10.30 9.12
CA ASN A 674 1.02 -9.57 8.61
C ASN A 674 0.13 -8.99 9.72
N ALA A 675 0.75 -8.36 10.70
CA ALA A 675 0.06 -7.65 11.78
C ALA A 675 0.88 -6.44 12.24
N ILE A 676 0.20 -5.32 12.52
CA ILE A 676 0.82 -4.17 13.20
C ILE A 676 0.87 -4.49 14.69
N VAL A 677 2.06 -4.73 15.22
CA VAL A 677 2.28 -5.13 16.61
C VAL A 677 2.87 -3.97 17.41
N ARG A 678 2.26 -3.67 18.55
CA ARG A 678 2.83 -2.74 19.55
C ARG A 678 3.94 -3.45 20.32
N LEU A 679 5.19 -3.00 20.14
CA LEU A 679 6.33 -3.51 20.90
C LEU A 679 6.40 -2.86 22.29
N ALA A 680 7.24 -3.42 23.16
CA ALA A 680 7.56 -2.77 24.45
C ALA A 680 8.20 -1.39 24.23
N ASP A 681 7.96 -0.46 25.16
CA ASP A 681 8.57 0.87 25.10
C ASP A 681 10.09 0.76 25.22
N ILE A 682 10.78 1.49 24.37
CA ILE A 682 12.25 1.47 24.26
C ILE A 682 12.80 2.69 25.00
N PRO A 683 13.52 2.49 26.12
CA PRO A 683 14.18 3.60 26.80
C PRO A 683 15.34 4.12 25.94
N TYR A 684 15.49 5.44 25.86
CA TYR A 684 16.59 6.07 25.16
C TYR A 684 17.24 7.17 25.99
N SER A 685 18.53 7.40 25.76
CA SER A 685 19.32 8.46 26.38
C SER A 685 20.39 8.95 25.42
N GLY A 686 20.88 10.17 25.65
CA GLY A 686 21.83 10.81 24.74
C GLY A 686 21.27 11.03 23.33
N GLY A 687 19.93 11.14 23.20
CA GLY A 687 19.25 11.30 21.91
C GLY A 687 19.27 10.05 21.02
N VAL A 688 19.63 8.85 21.52
CA VAL A 688 19.78 7.66 20.68
C VAL A 688 18.80 6.55 21.10
N VAL A 689 17.89 6.18 20.22
CA VAL A 689 17.04 4.99 20.32
C VAL A 689 17.76 3.82 19.67
N ARG A 690 17.88 2.69 20.36
CA ARG A 690 18.51 1.47 19.82
C ARG A 690 17.48 0.36 19.70
N ASN A 691 17.45 -0.29 18.55
CA ASN A 691 16.57 -1.42 18.29
C ASN A 691 17.23 -2.46 17.39
N LEU A 692 16.61 -3.62 17.27
CA LEU A 692 16.97 -4.68 16.35
C LEU A 692 15.78 -4.91 15.39
N LEU A 693 15.98 -4.60 14.12
CA LEU A 693 14.94 -4.67 13.11
C LEU A 693 14.96 -6.03 12.41
N PRO A 694 13.83 -6.75 12.32
CA PRO A 694 13.72 -7.93 11.46
C PRO A 694 14.00 -7.59 9.99
N ALA A 695 14.37 -8.59 9.19
CA ALA A 695 14.38 -8.48 7.74
C ALA A 695 13.00 -8.05 7.22
N GLN A 696 12.96 -7.26 6.15
CA GLN A 696 11.73 -6.78 5.53
C GLN A 696 10.69 -6.35 6.56
N SER A 697 10.96 -5.26 7.26
CA SER A 697 10.09 -4.77 8.34
C SER A 697 9.87 -3.27 8.27
N ILE A 698 8.71 -2.84 8.72
CA ILE A 698 8.32 -1.44 8.83
C ILE A 698 8.14 -1.14 10.32
N THR A 699 8.90 -0.21 10.86
CA THR A 699 8.83 0.15 12.29
C THR A 699 8.57 1.64 12.45
N LEU A 700 7.45 1.98 13.06
CA LEU A 700 7.13 3.34 13.46
C LEU A 700 7.56 3.57 14.90
N PHE A 701 8.52 4.46 15.11
CA PHE A 701 8.89 4.98 16.42
C PHE A 701 8.10 6.25 16.70
N VAL A 702 7.50 6.34 17.90
CA VAL A 702 6.81 7.55 18.37
C VAL A 702 7.54 7.99 19.64
N LEU A 703 8.21 9.12 19.55
CA LEU A 703 8.89 9.78 20.66
C LEU A 703 7.97 10.89 21.19
N PRO A 704 7.26 10.66 22.29
CA PRO A 704 6.34 11.67 22.80
C PRO A 704 7.13 12.85 23.36
N THR A 705 6.70 14.05 23.06
CA THR A 705 7.07 15.19 23.91
C THR A 705 6.18 15.16 25.13
N PHE A 706 6.77 15.26 26.30
CA PHE A 706 6.00 15.48 27.49
C PHE A 706 5.46 16.93 27.50
N LYS A 707 4.47 17.21 26.66
CA LYS A 707 3.65 18.42 26.75
C LYS A 707 2.51 18.29 27.77
N TYR A 708 2.51 17.26 28.56
CA TYR A 708 1.62 17.19 29.71
C TYR A 708 2.32 17.71 30.94
N LEU A 709 2.28 19.00 31.07
CA LEU A 709 2.24 19.58 32.38
C LEU A 709 0.84 19.29 32.93
N GLY A 710 0.68 18.13 33.53
CA GLY A 710 -0.53 17.79 34.25
C GLY A 710 -0.48 18.52 35.58
N LEU A 711 -1.33 19.51 35.78
CA LEU A 711 -1.60 20.05 37.11
C LEU A 711 -2.82 19.33 37.65
N ARG A 712 -2.66 18.56 38.70
CA ARG A 712 -3.78 17.90 39.39
C ARG A 712 -3.76 18.25 40.87
N ALA A 713 -4.93 18.49 41.46
CA ALA A 713 -5.08 18.68 42.90
C ALA A 713 -4.91 17.32 43.60
N GLY A 714 -4.15 17.27 44.64
CA GLY A 714 -4.02 16.09 45.50
C GLY A 714 -5.21 15.99 46.47
N SER A 715 -5.59 14.75 46.82
CA SER A 715 -6.72 14.46 47.71
C SER A 715 -6.37 14.52 49.22
N ASN A 716 -5.13 14.75 49.59
CA ASN A 716 -4.64 14.64 50.97
C ASN A 716 -4.15 15.96 51.57
N ALA A 717 -4.57 17.11 51.01
CA ALA A 717 -4.17 18.41 51.55
C ALA A 717 -4.85 18.67 52.90
N SER A 718 -4.12 19.23 53.86
CA SER A 718 -4.75 19.79 55.06
C SER A 718 -5.56 21.03 54.66
N PRO A 719 -6.53 21.47 55.47
CA PRO A 719 -7.33 22.65 55.14
C PRO A 719 -6.54 23.96 54.91
N GLN A 720 -5.24 23.94 55.21
CA GLN A 720 -4.32 25.10 55.09
C GLN A 720 -3.30 24.93 53.94
N GLN A 721 -3.33 23.82 53.19
CA GLN A 721 -2.39 23.55 52.11
C GLN A 721 -3.11 23.07 50.86
N LEU A 722 -2.70 23.57 49.70
CA LEU A 722 -3.04 23.07 48.40
C LEU A 722 -1.98 22.11 47.94
N GLU A 723 -2.32 20.85 47.71
CA GLU A 723 -1.46 19.87 47.10
C GLU A 723 -1.62 19.91 45.60
N LEU A 724 -0.53 20.16 44.89
CA LEU A 724 -0.46 20.11 43.43
C LEU A 724 0.57 19.07 43.01
N TRP A 725 0.18 18.26 42.05
CA TRP A 725 1.09 17.36 41.35
C TRP A 725 1.37 17.92 39.97
N LEU A 726 2.64 18.18 39.68
CA LEU A 726 3.12 18.50 38.37
C LEU A 726 3.64 17.21 37.73
N ASP A 727 3.02 16.79 36.63
CA ASP A 727 3.49 15.69 35.81
C ASP A 727 4.22 16.28 34.60
N GLY A 728 5.51 15.99 34.43
CA GLY A 728 6.38 16.52 33.39
C GLY A 728 7.55 15.57 33.09
N GLN A 729 8.51 16.02 32.34
CA GLN A 729 9.68 15.22 31.97
C GLN A 729 10.81 15.38 32.99
N GLY A 730 11.35 14.27 33.47
CA GLY A 730 12.56 14.24 34.28
C GLY A 730 13.76 14.91 33.57
N GLY A 731 14.55 15.67 34.29
CA GLY A 731 15.68 16.44 33.74
C GLY A 731 15.31 17.81 33.15
N GLN A 732 14.03 18.15 33.06
CA GLN A 732 13.56 19.47 32.59
C GLN A 732 13.21 20.39 33.76
N THR A 733 13.33 21.71 33.52
CA THR A 733 12.98 22.73 34.50
C THR A 733 11.63 23.35 34.16
N TYR A 734 10.72 23.35 35.12
CA TYR A 734 9.36 23.93 34.95
C TYR A 734 9.14 25.07 35.93
N ILE A 735 8.47 26.11 35.45
CA ILE A 735 7.98 27.21 36.25
C ILE A 735 6.50 27.03 36.56
N LEU A 736 6.12 27.01 37.85
CA LEU A 736 4.75 27.11 38.29
C LEU A 736 4.38 28.58 38.39
N GLN A 737 3.25 28.99 37.82
CA GLN A 737 2.76 30.35 37.88
C GLN A 737 1.33 30.39 38.41
N SER A 738 0.98 31.49 39.06
CA SER A 738 -0.39 31.76 39.52
C SER A 738 -0.93 33.06 38.95
N SER A 739 -2.28 33.15 38.83
CA SER A 739 -3.00 34.31 38.36
C SER A 739 -4.34 34.43 39.09
N THR A 740 -4.81 35.65 39.31
CA THR A 740 -6.15 35.96 39.83
C THR A 740 -7.10 36.40 38.70
N ASN A 741 -6.58 36.67 37.51
CA ASN A 741 -7.36 37.28 36.40
C ASN A 741 -7.15 36.60 35.05
N LEU A 742 -6.35 35.50 34.99
CA LEU A 742 -5.95 34.77 33.79
C LEU A 742 -5.15 35.58 32.76
N LEU A 743 -4.88 36.86 33.01
CA LEU A 743 -4.14 37.76 32.13
C LEU A 743 -2.70 37.96 32.58
N THR A 744 -2.50 38.21 33.88
CA THR A 744 -1.20 38.41 34.52
C THR A 744 -0.78 37.15 35.29
N TRP A 745 0.38 36.62 35.00
CA TRP A 745 0.89 35.37 35.59
C TRP A 745 2.18 35.63 36.36
N ASN A 746 2.18 35.34 37.66
CA ASN A 746 3.32 35.49 38.54
C ASN A 746 3.98 34.15 38.83
N ALA A 747 5.31 34.11 38.80
CA ALA A 747 6.06 32.92 39.16
C ALA A 747 5.85 32.55 40.63
N VAL A 748 5.50 31.29 40.89
CA VAL A 748 5.34 30.72 42.22
C VAL A 748 6.58 29.93 42.63
N SER A 749 7.04 29.06 41.72
CA SER A 749 8.27 28.26 41.94
C SER A 749 8.86 27.83 40.62
N THR A 750 10.17 27.61 40.60
CA THR A 750 10.93 27.00 39.50
C THR A 750 11.46 25.66 39.97
N ASN A 751 11.19 24.59 39.23
CA ASN A 751 11.42 23.23 39.69
C ASN A 751 12.16 22.42 38.64
N LEU A 752 13.34 21.90 38.95
CA LEU A 752 14.01 20.87 38.15
C LEU A 752 13.41 19.51 38.54
N PHE A 753 12.91 18.79 37.54
CA PHE A 753 12.31 17.48 37.76
C PHE A 753 13.38 16.39 37.82
N ALA A 754 13.52 15.74 38.98
CA ALA A 754 14.35 14.54 39.12
C ALA A 754 13.63 13.28 38.55
N THR A 755 12.29 13.31 38.51
CA THR A 755 11.40 12.23 38.00
C THR A 755 10.30 12.86 37.15
N ASN A 756 9.46 12.03 36.55
CA ASN A 756 8.35 12.51 35.68
C ASN A 756 7.16 13.12 36.48
N SER A 757 7.21 13.18 37.77
CA SER A 757 6.19 13.77 38.63
C SER A 757 6.79 14.44 39.84
N LEU A 758 6.31 15.63 40.14
CA LEU A 758 6.75 16.42 41.29
C LEU A 758 5.52 16.80 42.14
N ARG A 759 5.59 16.51 43.42
CA ARG A 759 4.61 16.94 44.40
C ARG A 759 4.98 18.31 44.97
N LEU A 760 4.05 19.25 44.91
CA LEU A 760 4.20 20.58 45.47
C LEU A 760 3.13 20.81 46.54
N LEU A 761 3.52 21.33 47.67
CA LEU A 761 2.63 21.78 48.74
C LEU A 761 2.68 23.31 48.79
N LEU A 762 1.58 23.96 48.48
CA LEU A 762 1.45 25.42 48.50
C LEU A 762 0.57 25.82 49.66
N PRO A 763 0.79 26.99 50.30
CA PRO A 763 -0.14 27.52 51.27
C PRO A 763 -1.51 27.73 50.63
N ALA A 764 -2.59 27.26 51.27
CA ALA A 764 -3.94 27.57 50.85
C ALA A 764 -4.19 29.03 51.18
N THR A 765 -4.23 29.89 50.16
CA THR A 765 -4.61 31.28 50.32
C THR A 765 -6.13 31.38 50.36
N ASN A 766 -6.67 32.15 51.28
CA ASN A 766 -8.14 32.43 51.38
C ASN A 766 -8.72 33.23 50.19
N ASN A 767 -8.08 33.17 49.04
CA ASN A 767 -8.45 33.91 47.86
C ASN A 767 -9.32 33.02 46.92
N PRO A 768 -10.60 33.25 46.77
CA PRO A 768 -11.52 32.33 46.08
C PRO A 768 -11.38 32.25 44.56
N GLY A 769 -10.30 32.78 43.95
CA GLY A 769 -10.13 32.84 42.50
C GLY A 769 -8.68 32.74 42.04
N MET A 770 -7.87 31.81 42.65
CA MET A 770 -6.49 31.57 42.22
C MET A 770 -6.43 30.51 41.11
N PHE A 771 -5.88 30.87 39.98
CA PHE A 771 -5.59 29.96 38.85
C PHE A 771 -4.09 29.59 38.85
N TYR A 772 -3.78 28.36 38.47
CA TYR A 772 -2.41 27.90 38.36
C TYR A 772 -2.14 27.36 36.98
N ARG A 773 -0.98 27.65 36.46
CA ARG A 773 -0.42 26.99 35.27
C ARG A 773 1.05 26.68 35.47
N ALA A 774 1.56 25.76 34.71
CA ALA A 774 3.00 25.56 34.68
C ALA A 774 3.49 25.62 33.22
N ALA A 775 4.73 26.02 33.03
CA ALA A 775 5.35 26.12 31.71
C ALA A 775 6.75 25.54 31.77
N LEU A 776 7.22 24.93 30.70
CA LEU A 776 8.61 24.54 30.52
C LEU A 776 9.45 25.80 30.40
N LEU A 777 10.52 25.90 31.19
CA LEU A 777 11.53 26.92 30.97
C LEU A 777 12.41 26.49 29.80
N PRO A 778 12.60 27.33 28.77
CA PRO A 778 13.58 27.06 27.74
C PRO A 778 14.96 26.94 28.36
N PRO A 779 15.82 26.05 27.81
CA PRO A 779 17.19 25.83 28.29
C PRO A 779 18.04 27.09 28.20
#